data_67300cd66adda88fe51d9e46a340c1e4
#
_entry.id   67300cd66adda88fe51d9e46a340c1e4
#
_cell.length_a   1.000
_cell.length_b   1.000
_cell.length_c   1.000
_cell.angle_alpha   90.00
_cell.angle_beta   90.00
_cell.angle_gamma   90.00
#
_symmetry.space_group_name_H-M   'P 1'
#
loop_
_entity.id
_entity.type
_entity.pdbx_description
1 polymer ?
#
loop_
_entity_poly.entity_id
_entity_poly.type
_entity_poly.pdbx_seq_one_letter_code
_entity_poly.pdbx_strand_id
1 'polypeptide(L)'
;MHRPDMTVVVIVQDDRDLLPAAVRSVTRQTLRSIEILIVNHGSTDGTDRVADRLASTDDRIRVIHLPDREGGPGRTCNAGFAEASAPYVTLCASDDELPPDACRRLLATAELHDADLVFGRTMIIQPERGNQARLWSHSAYEDEAVYDGIRARTGLLRDQISAGKLYSVEFIRRHGLAFPEDVIYEDQLFTLSCCVLARRIAVVPDVVYHWITRSVGKPSITHTRSQIANLRDRIAVNKRMDQFLRDHDAEDLAPVKDAKFIEHDLRLYLNELWHREPAYQRDFIDILADYVTTFPYSVAEQLPTIYRVVLFMLRNRDLEGTLAASEYIREPGRVSTELTERDGRVYWGTQYLDDEQARPWLDVTSLGLHRIPFSHQNIYNYFTAYDVDGTTVRVRGVLHNELGQISPDDDLRLTLRLKGARSSSQARVDSVRWGPSLIEYDATLDFGALLPRKARPFQTWDLVLVTRLGQHTNATRVCVRDDTLHRPVPVKRSRVVLGARWLDPQPTLRGNLTFRATWRPPTRRLLDVGKGLLQSGRVPVLLGTRSVLLVRGARGWAVQVRRALRWGARRVRMAAFRTILTRMPQDDSLVVFESFQGRQASDSPRAIFEELRATRPDLTLVWSLGPTGRSGSDLPRGTRTVSRGSWDYFKVLARARYWVDNFGMPRDLPKPARTTYVQTWHGTPVKRLFSDTTRVRDNPPERSRFQRLVDRWDLLVAPSPFFEHSMVRSANFAGDLLQTGVPRNDALVRARESGLDEATASARQALDLPTDRKILLFAPTYRSPDEATAAYTPLDLEILAEAVGEEWYILLRDHYFSKPAAIEPGLRYFAGDVTGVQDLTTLMLASDALLTDFSSVMFDFALLRRPMLFYAPDLDYYTNVDPLTYFNLPDIVPGPVAGTQDEVIAALDRLDEGHAEMAARYDDFVARFSPLEDGRATAAVIDAVWGRSGADEGTGAPVAVRLPDSPAPEAPASRPAQTTGGRPARVMRKTVRQLRGLLSP
;
A
#
# COMPACT_ATOMS: atom_id res chain seq x y z
N MET A 1 32.43 -2.70 -37.60
CA MET A 1 31.16 -2.79 -36.76
C MET A 1 31.25 -1.76 -35.68
N HIS A 2 30.22 -1.00 -35.45
CA HIS A 2 30.20 -0.02 -34.37
C HIS A 2 30.21 -0.78 -33.03
N ARG A 3 31.11 -0.43 -32.10
CA ARG A 3 31.17 -1.06 -30.76
C ARG A 3 29.88 -0.71 -30.01
N PRO A 4 29.17 -1.66 -29.38
CA PRO A 4 27.97 -1.34 -28.59
C PRO A 4 28.32 -0.47 -27.40
N ASP A 5 27.38 0.40 -26.96
CA ASP A 5 27.59 1.28 -25.84
C ASP A 5 27.35 0.58 -24.49
N MET A 6 26.48 -0.47 -24.49
CA MET A 6 26.13 -1.24 -23.31
C MET A 6 25.88 -2.70 -23.66
N THR A 7 26.32 -3.62 -22.79
CA THR A 7 25.95 -5.05 -22.83
C THR A 7 24.86 -5.32 -21.78
N VAL A 8 23.78 -5.99 -22.19
CA VAL A 8 22.76 -6.52 -21.29
C VAL A 8 22.90 -8.04 -21.25
N VAL A 9 23.27 -8.58 -20.09
CA VAL A 9 23.39 -10.01 -19.86
C VAL A 9 22.05 -10.54 -19.36
N VAL A 10 21.42 -11.42 -20.15
CA VAL A 10 20.17 -12.09 -19.76
C VAL A 10 20.51 -13.50 -19.27
N ILE A 11 20.38 -13.73 -17.96
CA ILE A 11 20.68 -15.01 -17.33
C ILE A 11 19.44 -15.91 -17.33
N VAL A 12 19.59 -17.18 -17.71
CA VAL A 12 18.47 -18.12 -17.81
C VAL A 12 18.83 -19.56 -17.46
N GLN A 13 17.93 -20.23 -16.71
CA GLN A 13 17.96 -21.67 -16.47
C GLN A 13 16.53 -22.20 -16.36
N ASP A 14 16.10 -23.10 -17.27
CA ASP A 14 14.78 -23.74 -17.28
C ASP A 14 13.59 -22.77 -17.23
N ASP A 15 13.62 -21.71 -18.05
CA ASP A 15 12.59 -20.66 -18.10
C ASP A 15 12.11 -20.41 -19.54
N ARG A 16 11.86 -21.49 -20.29
CA ARG A 16 11.42 -21.47 -21.68
C ARG A 16 10.27 -20.49 -21.97
N ASP A 17 9.30 -20.43 -21.07
CA ASP A 17 8.07 -19.64 -21.27
C ASP A 17 8.24 -18.16 -20.85
N LEU A 18 9.23 -17.82 -20.01
CA LEU A 18 9.48 -16.49 -19.47
C LEU A 18 10.54 -15.72 -20.26
N LEU A 19 11.60 -16.39 -20.72
CA LEU A 19 12.71 -15.81 -21.47
C LEU A 19 12.27 -14.88 -22.62
N PRO A 20 11.22 -15.21 -23.43
CA PRO A 20 10.81 -14.32 -24.51
C PRO A 20 10.28 -12.95 -24.05
N ALA A 21 9.75 -12.84 -22.83
CA ALA A 21 9.27 -11.57 -22.28
C ALA A 21 10.46 -10.70 -21.82
N ALA A 22 11.39 -11.29 -21.10
CA ALA A 22 12.63 -10.65 -20.66
C ALA A 22 13.42 -10.09 -21.85
N VAL A 23 13.74 -10.94 -22.85
CA VAL A 23 14.48 -10.53 -24.06
C VAL A 23 13.72 -9.45 -24.84
N ARG A 24 12.39 -9.53 -24.93
CA ARG A 24 11.57 -8.49 -25.55
C ARG A 24 11.67 -7.16 -24.82
N SER A 25 11.77 -7.14 -23.51
CA SER A 25 11.95 -5.91 -22.73
C SER A 25 13.30 -5.26 -23.05
N VAL A 26 14.34 -6.05 -23.29
CA VAL A 26 15.69 -5.59 -23.66
C VAL A 26 15.74 -5.14 -25.13
N THR A 27 15.20 -5.90 -26.07
CA THR A 27 15.21 -5.53 -27.49
C THR A 27 14.41 -4.26 -27.80
N ARG A 28 13.44 -3.91 -26.93
CA ARG A 28 12.60 -2.70 -27.01
C ARG A 28 13.16 -1.48 -26.27
N GLN A 29 14.37 -1.55 -25.73
CA GLN A 29 15.00 -0.41 -25.11
C GLN A 29 15.13 0.77 -26.08
N THR A 30 15.00 2.00 -25.56
CA THR A 30 15.17 3.23 -26.36
C THR A 30 16.63 3.44 -26.76
N LEU A 31 17.58 2.98 -25.96
CA LEU A 31 18.98 2.85 -26.38
C LEU A 31 19.09 1.72 -27.44
N ARG A 32 19.61 2.04 -28.63
CA ARG A 32 19.70 1.08 -29.75
C ARG A 32 21.04 0.39 -29.84
N SER A 33 22.10 1.07 -29.43
CA SER A 33 23.48 0.55 -29.46
C SER A 33 23.74 -0.36 -28.24
N ILE A 34 23.03 -1.48 -28.18
CA ILE A 34 23.16 -2.50 -27.12
C ILE A 34 23.53 -3.85 -27.69
N GLU A 35 24.43 -4.55 -27.01
CA GLU A 35 24.67 -5.99 -27.15
C GLU A 35 23.79 -6.75 -26.15
N ILE A 36 23.20 -7.85 -26.54
CA ILE A 36 22.36 -8.71 -25.71
C ILE A 36 22.98 -10.09 -25.61
N LEU A 37 23.45 -10.46 -24.43
CA LEU A 37 24.05 -11.80 -24.20
C LEU A 37 23.05 -12.66 -23.42
N ILE A 38 22.47 -13.67 -24.05
CA ILE A 38 21.68 -14.70 -23.37
C ILE A 38 22.60 -15.77 -22.87
N VAL A 39 22.74 -15.94 -21.57
CA VAL A 39 23.57 -16.99 -20.97
C VAL A 39 22.67 -18.09 -20.43
N ASN A 40 22.63 -19.22 -21.11
CA ASN A 40 21.82 -20.38 -20.77
C ASN A 40 22.63 -21.40 -19.95
N HIS A 41 22.21 -21.63 -18.70
CA HIS A 41 22.89 -22.48 -17.73
C HIS A 41 22.33 -23.90 -17.75
N GLY A 42 22.76 -24.73 -18.69
CA GLY A 42 22.43 -26.17 -18.76
C GLY A 42 20.93 -26.48 -18.70
N SER A 43 20.07 -25.68 -19.35
CA SER A 43 18.63 -25.89 -19.37
C SER A 43 18.21 -27.19 -20.03
N THR A 44 17.14 -27.83 -19.50
CA THR A 44 16.66 -29.14 -19.98
C THR A 44 15.20 -29.09 -20.46
N ASP A 45 14.52 -27.94 -20.34
CA ASP A 45 13.10 -27.75 -20.69
C ASP A 45 12.86 -27.24 -22.11
N GLY A 46 13.96 -27.05 -22.90
CA GLY A 46 13.92 -26.48 -24.26
C GLY A 46 14.16 -24.97 -24.30
N THR A 47 14.64 -24.37 -23.22
CA THR A 47 15.06 -22.97 -23.15
C THR A 47 16.18 -22.67 -24.14
N ASP A 48 17.12 -23.59 -24.35
CA ASP A 48 18.20 -23.55 -25.36
C ASP A 48 17.68 -23.18 -26.74
N ARG A 49 16.69 -23.95 -27.23
CA ARG A 49 16.07 -23.74 -28.55
C ARG A 49 15.32 -22.42 -28.64
N VAL A 50 14.77 -21.94 -27.52
CA VAL A 50 14.10 -20.62 -27.48
C VAL A 50 15.14 -19.52 -27.58
N ALA A 51 16.25 -19.63 -26.84
CA ALA A 51 17.36 -18.66 -26.89
C ALA A 51 17.93 -18.54 -28.31
N ASP A 52 18.25 -19.67 -28.98
CA ASP A 52 18.76 -19.70 -30.38
C ASP A 52 17.78 -19.07 -31.37
N ARG A 53 16.48 -19.35 -31.20
CA ARG A 53 15.43 -18.73 -32.02
C ARG A 53 15.37 -17.21 -31.82
N LEU A 54 15.50 -16.72 -30.57
CA LEU A 54 15.52 -15.29 -30.31
C LEU A 54 16.75 -14.63 -30.95
N ALA A 55 17.93 -15.27 -30.89
CA ALA A 55 19.15 -14.79 -31.55
C ALA A 55 18.99 -14.72 -33.09
N SER A 56 18.26 -15.66 -33.69
CA SER A 56 17.97 -15.60 -35.12
C SER A 56 17.04 -14.46 -35.56
N THR A 57 16.41 -13.73 -34.62
CA THR A 57 15.47 -12.64 -34.92
C THR A 57 16.02 -11.24 -34.73
N ASP A 58 17.20 -11.11 -34.08
CA ASP A 58 17.80 -9.80 -33.78
C ASP A 58 19.33 -9.96 -33.70
N ASP A 59 20.08 -9.36 -34.63
CA ASP A 59 21.53 -9.49 -34.74
C ASP A 59 22.32 -8.97 -33.54
N ARG A 60 21.68 -8.26 -32.64
CA ARG A 60 22.28 -7.80 -31.37
C ARG A 60 22.34 -8.91 -30.30
N ILE A 61 21.63 -10.02 -30.51
CA ILE A 61 21.55 -11.13 -29.58
C ILE A 61 22.61 -12.18 -29.88
N ARG A 62 23.42 -12.49 -28.87
CA ARG A 62 24.35 -13.66 -28.87
C ARG A 62 23.91 -14.61 -27.75
N VAL A 63 24.08 -15.91 -27.96
CA VAL A 63 23.78 -16.94 -26.95
C VAL A 63 25.06 -17.63 -26.52
N ILE A 64 25.20 -17.82 -25.20
CA ILE A 64 26.22 -18.60 -24.54
C ILE A 64 25.54 -19.78 -23.86
N HIS A 65 25.85 -20.99 -24.29
CA HIS A 65 25.39 -22.21 -23.65
C HIS A 65 26.47 -22.79 -22.76
N LEU A 66 26.22 -22.77 -21.42
CA LEU A 66 27.08 -23.49 -20.48
C LEU A 66 26.70 -24.98 -20.53
N PRO A 67 27.67 -25.89 -20.56
CA PRO A 67 27.43 -27.29 -20.90
C PRO A 67 26.78 -28.11 -19.81
N ASP A 68 26.85 -27.65 -18.57
CA ASP A 68 26.41 -28.36 -17.38
C ASP A 68 25.61 -27.43 -16.44
N ARG A 69 25.15 -27.99 -15.33
CA ARG A 69 24.41 -27.29 -14.26
C ARG A 69 25.25 -27.08 -13.00
N GLU A 70 26.55 -27.31 -13.10
CA GLU A 70 27.47 -27.10 -11.98
C GLU A 70 27.68 -25.59 -11.74
N GLY A 71 27.86 -25.22 -10.50
CA GLY A 71 27.89 -23.82 -10.07
C GLY A 71 26.50 -23.18 -9.95
N GLY A 72 26.49 -22.09 -9.22
CA GLY A 72 25.28 -21.31 -8.97
C GLY A 72 24.99 -20.27 -10.07
N PRO A 73 24.03 -19.37 -9.86
CA PRO A 73 23.75 -18.25 -10.76
C PRO A 73 24.97 -17.37 -11.03
N GLY A 74 25.92 -17.30 -10.08
CA GLY A 74 27.18 -16.56 -10.22
C GLY A 74 28.00 -16.95 -11.44
N ARG A 75 28.06 -18.25 -11.77
CA ARG A 75 28.75 -18.74 -12.98
C ARG A 75 28.12 -18.18 -14.26
N THR A 76 26.81 -18.10 -14.29
CA THR A 76 26.07 -17.53 -15.43
C THR A 76 26.37 -16.03 -15.59
N CYS A 77 26.40 -15.30 -14.51
CA CYS A 77 26.77 -13.88 -14.50
C CYS A 77 28.22 -13.68 -14.96
N ASN A 78 29.18 -14.46 -14.41
CA ASN A 78 30.59 -14.37 -14.75
C ASN A 78 30.84 -14.66 -16.26
N ALA A 79 30.20 -15.67 -16.82
CA ALA A 79 30.30 -15.97 -18.24
C ALA A 79 29.81 -14.80 -19.10
N GLY A 80 28.71 -14.17 -18.74
CA GLY A 80 28.21 -13.03 -19.46
C GLY A 80 29.08 -11.76 -19.31
N PHE A 81 29.63 -11.51 -18.14
CA PHE A 81 30.53 -10.37 -17.89
C PHE A 81 31.90 -10.53 -18.61
N ALA A 82 32.42 -11.74 -18.68
CA ALA A 82 33.66 -12.03 -19.38
C ALA A 82 33.53 -11.75 -20.90
N GLU A 83 32.38 -12.10 -21.50
CA GLU A 83 32.08 -11.97 -22.91
C GLU A 83 31.53 -10.59 -23.32
N ALA A 84 31.26 -9.71 -22.35
CA ALA A 84 30.73 -8.34 -22.59
C ALA A 84 31.74 -7.55 -23.45
N SER A 85 31.31 -7.03 -24.61
CA SER A 85 32.14 -6.26 -25.53
C SER A 85 31.99 -4.73 -25.35
N ALA A 86 30.93 -4.29 -24.73
CA ALA A 86 30.66 -2.88 -24.46
C ALA A 86 31.47 -2.32 -23.27
N PRO A 87 31.58 -0.98 -23.11
CA PRO A 87 32.21 -0.37 -21.94
C PRO A 87 31.46 -0.60 -20.63
N TYR A 88 30.14 -0.79 -20.70
CA TYR A 88 29.27 -0.98 -19.56
C TYR A 88 28.42 -2.23 -19.67
N VAL A 89 28.11 -2.86 -18.52
CA VAL A 89 27.32 -4.09 -18.45
C VAL A 89 26.24 -3.99 -17.38
N THR A 90 25.07 -4.57 -17.67
CA THR A 90 23.95 -4.73 -16.72
C THR A 90 23.37 -6.14 -16.82
N LEU A 91 22.60 -6.54 -15.79
CA LEU A 91 21.94 -7.86 -15.69
C LEU A 91 20.43 -7.76 -15.84
N CYS A 92 19.84 -8.80 -16.46
CA CYS A 92 18.41 -9.05 -16.48
C CYS A 92 18.15 -10.55 -16.25
N ALA A 93 17.35 -10.91 -15.24
CA ALA A 93 16.93 -12.31 -15.08
C ALA A 93 15.85 -12.68 -16.10
N SER A 94 15.78 -13.98 -16.47
CA SER A 94 14.81 -14.48 -17.46
C SER A 94 13.34 -14.32 -17.07
N ASP A 95 13.06 -14.14 -15.79
CA ASP A 95 11.70 -13.97 -15.23
C ASP A 95 11.36 -12.51 -14.90
N ASP A 96 12.26 -11.56 -15.23
CA ASP A 96 12.15 -10.13 -14.97
C ASP A 96 12.10 -9.30 -16.27
N GLU A 97 11.94 -7.98 -16.15
CA GLU A 97 11.84 -7.09 -17.31
C GLU A 97 12.56 -5.74 -17.04
N LEU A 98 13.11 -5.12 -18.08
CA LEU A 98 13.62 -3.75 -18.03
C LEU A 98 12.58 -2.75 -18.53
N PRO A 99 12.31 -1.65 -17.82
CA PRO A 99 11.54 -0.52 -18.34
C PRO A 99 12.16 0.01 -19.65
N PRO A 100 11.37 0.58 -20.59
CA PRO A 100 11.82 0.97 -21.92
C PRO A 100 13.01 1.94 -21.98
N ASP A 101 13.18 2.80 -20.97
CA ASP A 101 14.23 3.81 -20.89
C ASP A 101 15.40 3.42 -19.96
N ALA A 102 15.38 2.23 -19.38
CA ALA A 102 16.33 1.81 -18.35
C ALA A 102 17.79 1.93 -18.80
N CYS A 103 18.13 1.29 -19.94
CA CYS A 103 19.49 1.29 -20.47
C CYS A 103 19.98 2.71 -20.78
N ARG A 104 19.14 3.55 -21.41
CA ARG A 104 19.49 4.92 -21.76
C ARG A 104 19.73 5.79 -20.51
N ARG A 105 18.90 5.64 -19.47
CA ARG A 105 19.06 6.40 -18.22
C ARG A 105 20.33 6.01 -17.47
N LEU A 106 20.56 4.72 -17.30
CA LEU A 106 21.74 4.20 -16.62
C LEU A 106 23.03 4.64 -17.35
N LEU A 107 23.08 4.48 -18.68
CA LEU A 107 24.24 4.86 -19.48
C LEU A 107 24.52 6.36 -19.44
N ALA A 108 23.48 7.18 -19.66
CA ALA A 108 23.65 8.64 -19.65
C ALA A 108 24.21 9.14 -18.31
N THR A 109 23.77 8.59 -17.19
CA THR A 109 24.28 8.93 -15.85
C THR A 109 25.73 8.42 -15.65
N ALA A 110 26.03 7.19 -16.15
CA ALA A 110 27.39 6.65 -16.07
C ALA A 110 28.40 7.53 -16.84
N GLU A 111 28.06 7.93 -18.05
CA GLU A 111 28.91 8.76 -18.90
C GLU A 111 29.03 10.20 -18.36
N LEU A 112 27.91 10.81 -17.93
CA LEU A 112 27.91 12.16 -17.38
C LEU A 112 28.85 12.32 -16.19
N HIS A 113 28.90 11.30 -15.34
CA HIS A 113 29.63 11.34 -14.07
C HIS A 113 30.92 10.50 -14.06
N ASP A 114 31.31 9.88 -15.17
CA ASP A 114 32.43 8.92 -15.24
C ASP A 114 32.35 7.90 -14.08
N ALA A 115 31.17 7.27 -13.93
CA ALA A 115 30.88 6.42 -12.80
C ALA A 115 31.32 4.97 -13.03
N ASP A 116 31.99 4.38 -12.03
CA ASP A 116 32.34 2.96 -12.02
C ASP A 116 31.11 2.08 -11.81
N LEU A 117 30.12 2.60 -11.06
CA LEU A 117 28.89 1.91 -10.64
C LEU A 117 27.71 2.88 -10.63
N VAL A 118 26.60 2.49 -11.27
CA VAL A 118 25.36 3.26 -11.23
C VAL A 118 24.25 2.42 -10.61
N PHE A 119 23.56 2.97 -9.62
CA PHE A 119 22.40 2.40 -8.99
C PHE A 119 21.12 2.97 -9.60
N GLY A 120 20.15 2.13 -9.94
CA GLY A 120 18.80 2.54 -10.33
C GLY A 120 17.73 1.85 -9.51
N ARG A 121 16.54 2.43 -9.44
CA ARG A 121 15.44 1.86 -8.63
C ARG A 121 14.90 0.58 -9.23
N THR A 122 14.60 -0.38 -8.34
CA THR A 122 13.91 -1.63 -8.67
C THR A 122 12.45 -1.55 -8.22
N MET A 123 11.52 -1.98 -9.06
CA MET A 123 10.10 -2.12 -8.74
C MET A 123 9.72 -3.59 -8.65
N ILE A 124 9.21 -4.02 -7.50
CA ILE A 124 8.65 -5.36 -7.32
C ILE A 124 7.23 -5.38 -7.88
N ILE A 125 6.95 -6.31 -8.79
CA ILE A 125 5.64 -6.49 -9.41
C ILE A 125 5.09 -7.86 -9.04
N GLN A 126 3.82 -7.91 -8.58
CA GLN A 126 3.10 -9.14 -8.22
C GLN A 126 1.91 -9.35 -9.18
N PRO A 127 2.08 -10.06 -10.30
CA PRO A 127 1.01 -10.23 -11.30
C PRO A 127 -0.24 -10.93 -10.75
N GLU A 128 -0.06 -11.88 -9.86
CA GLU A 128 -1.15 -12.70 -9.28
C GLU A 128 -2.05 -11.89 -8.32
N ARG A 129 -1.55 -10.80 -7.79
CA ARG A 129 -2.30 -9.83 -6.96
C ARG A 129 -2.84 -8.66 -7.76
N GLY A 130 -3.06 -8.84 -9.07
CA GLY A 130 -3.59 -7.78 -9.93
C GLY A 130 -2.56 -6.73 -10.35
N ASN A 131 -1.30 -7.13 -10.54
CA ASN A 131 -0.16 -6.27 -10.82
C ASN A 131 0.08 -5.21 -9.72
N GLN A 132 -0.06 -5.60 -8.45
CA GLN A 132 0.41 -4.75 -7.37
C GLN A 132 1.91 -4.52 -7.56
N ALA A 133 2.30 -3.25 -7.58
CA ALA A 133 3.67 -2.82 -7.74
C ALA A 133 4.09 -2.04 -6.49
N ARG A 134 5.28 -2.32 -5.98
CA ARG A 134 5.91 -1.55 -4.90
C ARG A 134 7.38 -1.32 -5.22
N LEU A 135 7.90 -0.18 -4.84
CA LEU A 135 9.34 0.07 -4.96
C LEU A 135 10.10 -0.85 -3.99
N TRP A 136 11.22 -1.37 -4.46
CA TRP A 136 12.27 -1.88 -3.60
C TRP A 136 12.93 -0.64 -2.99
N SER A 137 12.41 -0.23 -1.83
CA SER A 137 12.63 1.10 -1.28
C SER A 137 13.96 1.21 -0.56
N HIS A 138 14.72 2.22 -0.96
CA HIS A 138 15.74 2.81 -0.11
C HIS A 138 15.67 4.32 -0.30
N SER A 139 15.68 5.08 0.80
CA SER A 139 15.80 6.54 0.83
C SER A 139 17.04 7.10 0.10
N ALA A 140 17.95 6.20 -0.30
CA ALA A 140 19.15 6.54 -1.06
C ALA A 140 18.90 6.94 -2.53
N TYR A 141 17.66 6.76 -3.05
CA TYR A 141 17.31 6.99 -4.46
C TYR A 141 16.36 8.16 -4.70
N GLU A 142 16.35 9.15 -3.81
CA GLU A 142 15.37 10.24 -3.91
C GLU A 142 15.67 11.19 -5.10
N ASP A 143 16.95 11.50 -5.29
CA ASP A 143 17.41 12.39 -6.35
C ASP A 143 18.55 11.75 -7.15
N GLU A 144 18.79 12.26 -8.37
CA GLU A 144 19.98 11.93 -9.13
C GLU A 144 21.19 12.51 -8.40
N ALA A 145 22.16 11.68 -8.08
CA ALA A 145 23.31 12.05 -7.29
C ALA A 145 24.56 11.26 -7.69
N VAL A 146 25.72 11.81 -7.40
CA VAL A 146 27.02 11.16 -7.55
C VAL A 146 27.80 11.28 -6.25
N TYR A 147 28.49 10.20 -5.90
CA TYR A 147 29.27 10.07 -4.66
C TYR A 147 30.68 9.62 -4.96
N ASP A 148 31.66 10.23 -4.29
CA ASP A 148 33.06 9.81 -4.33
C ASP A 148 33.28 8.63 -3.36
N GLY A 149 32.89 7.45 -3.83
CA GLY A 149 32.90 6.18 -3.09
C GLY A 149 31.72 5.98 -2.13
N ILE A 150 31.65 4.77 -1.59
CA ILE A 150 30.51 4.31 -0.78
C ILE A 150 30.41 5.01 0.58
N ARG A 151 31.53 5.48 1.15
CA ARG A 151 31.53 6.17 2.44
C ARG A 151 30.77 7.49 2.42
N ALA A 152 30.65 8.16 1.27
CA ALA A 152 29.83 9.33 1.12
C ALA A 152 28.32 9.05 1.22
N ARG A 153 27.88 7.78 0.97
CA ARG A 153 26.47 7.35 1.08
C ARG A 153 26.37 5.87 1.44
N THR A 154 26.72 5.51 2.66
CA THR A 154 26.75 4.11 3.16
C THR A 154 25.39 3.40 3.07
N GLY A 155 24.27 4.14 3.07
CA GLY A 155 22.93 3.59 2.91
C GLY A 155 22.72 2.78 1.61
N LEU A 156 23.55 2.99 0.56
CA LEU A 156 23.51 2.20 -0.68
C LEU A 156 23.91 0.74 -0.47
N LEU A 157 24.73 0.44 0.58
CA LEU A 157 25.08 -0.94 0.93
C LEU A 157 23.89 -1.80 1.36
N ARG A 158 22.73 -1.20 1.64
CA ARG A 158 21.50 -1.93 1.96
C ARG A 158 20.86 -2.56 0.72
N ASP A 159 21.19 -2.07 -0.50
CA ASP A 159 20.76 -2.62 -1.78
C ASP A 159 21.86 -3.48 -2.40
N GLN A 160 21.86 -4.75 -2.07
CA GLN A 160 22.86 -5.74 -2.50
C GLN A 160 22.37 -6.59 -3.68
N ILE A 161 21.26 -6.24 -4.34
CA ILE A 161 20.82 -6.92 -5.58
C ILE A 161 21.73 -6.48 -6.72
N SER A 162 22.27 -7.42 -7.50
CA SER A 162 23.11 -7.08 -8.66
C SER A 162 22.33 -6.53 -9.86
N ALA A 163 21.06 -6.87 -9.98
CA ALA A 163 20.18 -6.33 -11.01
C ALA A 163 19.75 -4.87 -10.71
N GLY A 164 19.34 -4.15 -11.76
CA GLY A 164 18.98 -2.73 -11.65
C GLY A 164 20.18 -1.80 -11.44
N LYS A 165 21.36 -2.26 -11.75
CA LYS A 165 22.63 -1.52 -11.68
C LYS A 165 23.38 -1.58 -13.02
N LEU A 166 24.26 -0.62 -13.23
CA LEU A 166 25.18 -0.60 -14.36
C LEU A 166 26.61 -0.59 -13.85
N TYR A 167 27.45 -1.42 -14.43
CA TYR A 167 28.84 -1.62 -14.04
C TYR A 167 29.76 -1.24 -15.18
N SER A 168 30.84 -0.49 -14.92
CA SER A 168 31.94 -0.30 -15.87
C SER A 168 32.70 -1.62 -16.02
N VAL A 169 32.79 -2.11 -17.26
CA VAL A 169 33.55 -3.35 -17.58
C VAL A 169 35.05 -3.18 -17.29
N GLU A 170 35.58 -2.00 -17.51
CA GLU A 170 36.98 -1.69 -17.16
C GLU A 170 37.22 -1.78 -15.66
N PHE A 171 36.29 -1.21 -14.86
CA PHE A 171 36.33 -1.28 -13.39
C PHE A 171 36.28 -2.73 -12.90
N ILE A 172 35.33 -3.53 -13.40
CA ILE A 172 35.20 -4.97 -13.04
C ILE A 172 36.53 -5.74 -13.36
N ARG A 173 37.06 -5.53 -14.56
CA ARG A 173 38.30 -6.21 -14.99
C ARG A 173 39.54 -5.74 -14.23
N ARG A 174 39.65 -4.43 -13.95
CA ARG A 174 40.78 -3.85 -13.20
C ARG A 174 40.90 -4.44 -11.80
N HIS A 175 39.77 -4.66 -11.13
CA HIS A 175 39.71 -5.16 -9.77
C HIS A 175 39.48 -6.68 -9.67
N GLY A 176 39.39 -7.40 -10.79
CA GLY A 176 39.18 -8.85 -10.81
C GLY A 176 37.88 -9.28 -10.13
N LEU A 177 36.83 -8.44 -10.22
CA LEU A 177 35.55 -8.69 -9.55
C LEU A 177 34.79 -9.80 -10.25
N ALA A 178 34.35 -10.79 -9.47
CA ALA A 178 33.54 -11.92 -9.96
C ALA A 178 32.49 -12.33 -8.93
N PHE A 179 31.39 -12.89 -9.41
CA PHE A 179 30.38 -13.52 -8.55
C PHE A 179 30.91 -14.83 -7.97
N PRO A 180 30.69 -15.16 -6.70
CA PRO A 180 30.96 -16.50 -6.19
C PRO A 180 30.04 -17.52 -6.90
N GLU A 181 30.62 -18.68 -7.25
CA GLU A 181 29.91 -19.70 -8.07
C GLU A 181 29.37 -20.87 -7.23
N ASP A 182 29.82 -20.98 -5.99
CA ASP A 182 29.57 -22.11 -5.10
C ASP A 182 28.51 -21.88 -4.03
N VAL A 183 27.83 -20.73 -4.04
CA VAL A 183 26.78 -20.34 -3.10
C VAL A 183 25.62 -19.67 -3.82
N ILE A 184 24.44 -19.73 -3.24
CA ILE A 184 23.33 -18.84 -3.58
C ILE A 184 23.49 -17.52 -2.82
N TYR A 185 22.89 -16.43 -3.31
CA TYR A 185 23.08 -15.04 -2.84
C TYR A 185 24.44 -14.44 -3.24
N GLU A 186 24.96 -14.91 -4.35
CA GLU A 186 26.20 -14.46 -5.01
C GLU A 186 26.21 -12.95 -5.30
N ASP A 187 25.03 -12.40 -5.52
CA ASP A 187 24.80 -10.97 -5.77
C ASP A 187 25.22 -10.07 -4.63
N GLN A 188 25.11 -10.55 -3.37
CA GLN A 188 25.41 -9.74 -2.18
C GLN A 188 26.91 -9.44 -2.06
N LEU A 189 27.75 -10.46 -2.17
CA LEU A 189 29.20 -10.26 -2.09
C LEU A 189 29.69 -9.44 -3.27
N PHE A 190 29.23 -9.78 -4.51
CA PHE A 190 29.64 -9.05 -5.71
C PHE A 190 29.29 -7.56 -5.63
N THR A 191 28.05 -7.23 -5.23
CA THR A 191 27.59 -5.84 -5.14
C THR A 191 28.33 -5.08 -4.03
N LEU A 192 28.54 -5.70 -2.87
CA LEU A 192 29.32 -5.08 -1.78
C LEU A 192 30.75 -4.80 -2.26
N SER A 193 31.41 -5.77 -2.93
CA SER A 193 32.77 -5.60 -3.44
C SER A 193 32.85 -4.46 -4.46
N CYS A 194 31.86 -4.36 -5.36
CA CYS A 194 31.78 -3.23 -6.29
C CYS A 194 31.61 -1.89 -5.54
N CYS A 195 30.76 -1.84 -4.51
CA CYS A 195 30.55 -0.62 -3.72
C CYS A 195 31.83 -0.15 -3.00
N VAL A 196 32.56 -1.10 -2.39
CA VAL A 196 33.78 -0.79 -1.61
C VAL A 196 34.89 -0.26 -2.51
N LEU A 197 35.03 -0.84 -3.72
CA LEU A 197 36.15 -0.53 -4.62
C LEU A 197 35.85 0.58 -5.65
N ALA A 198 34.55 0.91 -5.84
CA ALA A 198 34.19 1.97 -6.78
C ALA A 198 34.67 3.34 -6.30
N ARG A 199 35.38 4.03 -7.16
CA ARG A 199 35.83 5.40 -6.96
C ARG A 199 34.69 6.37 -7.01
N ARG A 200 33.74 6.16 -7.95
CA ARG A 200 32.60 7.02 -8.20
C ARG A 200 31.32 6.19 -8.38
N ILE A 201 30.34 6.46 -7.54
CA ILE A 201 29.03 5.81 -7.54
C ILE A 201 27.95 6.84 -7.88
N ALA A 202 27.16 6.57 -8.91
CA ALA A 202 26.02 7.42 -9.27
C ALA A 202 24.69 6.74 -8.95
N VAL A 203 23.65 7.55 -8.78
CA VAL A 203 22.28 7.11 -8.48
C VAL A 203 21.31 7.71 -9.48
N VAL A 204 20.44 6.87 -10.06
CA VAL A 204 19.34 7.26 -10.94
C VAL A 204 18.02 7.05 -10.18
N PRO A 205 17.20 8.08 -9.97
CA PRO A 205 15.94 7.97 -9.24
C PRO A 205 14.82 7.30 -10.05
N ASP A 206 15.05 7.00 -11.32
CA ASP A 206 14.12 6.29 -12.19
C ASP A 206 14.07 4.79 -11.88
N VAL A 207 12.90 4.17 -12.12
CA VAL A 207 12.79 2.71 -12.11
C VAL A 207 13.46 2.15 -13.37
N VAL A 208 14.50 1.35 -13.17
CA VAL A 208 15.30 0.74 -14.26
C VAL A 208 15.14 -0.79 -14.31
N TYR A 209 14.50 -1.38 -13.30
CA TYR A 209 14.32 -2.83 -13.18
C TYR A 209 12.95 -3.19 -12.63
N HIS A 210 12.26 -4.14 -13.25
CA HIS A 210 11.03 -4.75 -12.79
C HIS A 210 11.31 -6.17 -12.27
N TRP A 211 11.33 -6.32 -10.95
CA TRP A 211 11.45 -7.61 -10.31
C TRP A 211 10.05 -8.24 -10.20
N ILE A 212 9.80 -9.30 -10.97
CA ILE A 212 8.49 -9.94 -11.10
C ILE A 212 8.41 -11.15 -10.18
N THR A 213 7.75 -11.01 -9.03
CA THR A 213 7.58 -12.11 -8.07
C THR A 213 6.31 -12.91 -8.37
N ARG A 214 6.45 -14.26 -8.48
CA ARG A 214 5.34 -15.19 -8.75
C ARG A 214 5.17 -16.16 -7.59
N SER A 215 3.91 -16.43 -7.19
CA SER A 215 3.57 -17.39 -6.13
C SER A 215 3.27 -18.79 -6.69
N VAL A 216 3.12 -18.94 -8.00
CA VAL A 216 2.83 -20.21 -8.70
C VAL A 216 3.85 -20.42 -9.81
N GLY A 217 4.42 -21.61 -9.89
CA GLY A 217 5.44 -21.97 -10.88
C GLY A 217 6.72 -22.46 -10.21
N LYS A 218 7.86 -22.29 -10.88
CA LYS A 218 9.20 -22.61 -10.35
C LYS A 218 9.46 -21.73 -9.12
N PRO A 219 9.74 -22.31 -7.94
CA PRO A 219 10.05 -21.52 -6.75
C PRO A 219 11.35 -20.75 -6.99
N SER A 220 11.34 -19.43 -6.77
CA SER A 220 12.56 -18.63 -6.76
C SER A 220 13.48 -19.09 -5.60
N ILE A 221 14.75 -18.78 -5.68
CA ILE A 221 15.76 -19.07 -4.63
C ILE A 221 15.27 -18.61 -3.25
N THR A 222 14.61 -17.45 -3.20
CA THR A 222 13.99 -16.91 -1.98
C THR A 222 12.89 -17.78 -1.39
N HIS A 223 12.27 -18.67 -2.13
CA HIS A 223 11.25 -19.59 -1.63
C HIS A 223 11.83 -20.90 -1.05
N THR A 224 13.14 -21.14 -1.19
CA THR A 224 13.82 -22.34 -0.63
C THR A 224 14.26 -22.18 0.82
N ARG A 225 13.88 -21.10 1.52
CA ARG A 225 14.18 -20.88 2.96
C ARG A 225 13.68 -21.97 3.90
N SER A 226 12.78 -22.86 3.43
CA SER A 226 12.38 -24.07 4.16
C SER A 226 13.51 -25.12 4.27
N GLN A 227 14.56 -24.98 3.50
CA GLN A 227 15.75 -25.84 3.53
C GLN A 227 16.85 -25.13 4.33
N ILE A 228 17.40 -25.80 5.33
CA ILE A 228 18.43 -25.22 6.20
C ILE A 228 19.71 -24.86 5.43
N ALA A 229 19.98 -25.54 4.31
CA ALA A 229 21.09 -25.21 3.41
C ALA A 229 21.03 -23.75 2.91
N ASN A 230 19.83 -23.22 2.65
CA ASN A 230 19.65 -21.83 2.26
C ASN A 230 20.16 -20.83 3.31
N LEU A 231 19.98 -21.14 4.60
CA LEU A 231 20.54 -20.32 5.70
C LEU A 231 22.06 -20.45 5.75
N ARG A 232 22.60 -21.67 5.57
CA ARG A 232 24.06 -21.88 5.55
C ARG A 232 24.74 -21.06 4.48
N ASP A 233 24.20 -21.05 3.26
CA ASP A 233 24.72 -20.23 2.17
C ASP A 233 24.67 -18.73 2.49
N ARG A 234 23.54 -18.27 3.09
CA ARG A 234 23.38 -16.87 3.54
C ARG A 234 24.47 -16.46 4.52
N ILE A 235 24.77 -17.31 5.52
CA ILE A 235 25.82 -17.05 6.49
C ILE A 235 27.22 -17.16 5.84
N ALA A 236 27.44 -18.13 4.95
CA ALA A 236 28.70 -18.25 4.23
C ALA A 236 29.05 -17.00 3.41
N VAL A 237 28.04 -16.46 2.71
CA VAL A 237 28.22 -15.21 1.94
C VAL A 237 28.52 -14.04 2.88
N ASN A 238 27.80 -13.90 4.00
CA ASN A 238 28.05 -12.81 4.95
C ASN A 238 29.46 -12.91 5.57
N LYS A 239 29.93 -14.10 5.91
CA LYS A 239 31.32 -14.30 6.39
C LYS A 239 32.35 -13.92 5.32
N ARG A 240 32.09 -14.20 4.05
CA ARG A 240 32.95 -13.75 2.94
C ARG A 240 32.93 -12.24 2.77
N MET A 241 31.79 -11.61 2.97
CA MET A 241 31.67 -10.14 3.00
C MET A 241 32.49 -9.54 4.14
N ASP A 242 32.42 -10.11 5.36
CA ASP A 242 33.25 -9.68 6.50
C ASP A 242 34.76 -9.82 6.20
N GLN A 243 35.15 -10.91 5.55
CA GLN A 243 36.52 -11.10 5.15
C GLN A 243 36.96 -10.08 4.09
N PHE A 244 36.11 -9.84 3.10
CA PHE A 244 36.39 -8.86 2.05
C PHE A 244 36.57 -7.45 2.64
N LEU A 245 35.75 -7.05 3.60
CA LEU A 245 35.87 -5.76 4.26
C LEU A 245 37.20 -5.63 5.00
N ARG A 246 37.66 -6.69 5.72
CA ARG A 246 38.98 -6.71 6.38
C ARG A 246 40.12 -6.62 5.36
N ASP A 247 40.04 -7.39 4.29
CA ASP A 247 41.11 -7.44 3.26
C ASP A 247 41.26 -6.12 2.50
N HIS A 248 40.29 -5.20 2.62
CA HIS A 248 40.26 -3.91 1.91
C HIS A 248 40.19 -2.69 2.86
N ASP A 249 40.57 -2.85 4.15
CA ASP A 249 40.56 -1.79 5.16
C ASP A 249 39.21 -1.02 5.20
N ALA A 250 38.09 -1.77 5.18
CA ALA A 250 36.71 -1.26 5.07
C ALA A 250 35.79 -1.74 6.20
N GLU A 251 36.35 -2.13 7.37
CA GLU A 251 35.60 -2.60 8.53
C GLU A 251 34.66 -1.54 9.11
N ASP A 252 34.92 -0.25 8.85
CA ASP A 252 34.01 0.86 9.17
C ASP A 252 32.62 0.73 8.50
N LEU A 253 32.50 -0.07 7.43
CA LEU A 253 31.25 -0.36 6.74
C LEU A 253 30.50 -1.58 7.29
N ALA A 254 31.15 -2.38 8.14
CA ALA A 254 30.57 -3.59 8.72
C ALA A 254 29.26 -3.32 9.49
N PRO A 255 29.11 -2.24 10.30
CA PRO A 255 27.87 -1.96 10.99
C PRO A 255 26.65 -1.80 10.07
N VAL A 256 26.81 -1.20 8.89
CA VAL A 256 25.72 -1.01 7.91
C VAL A 256 25.35 -2.34 7.26
N LYS A 257 26.34 -3.17 6.91
CA LYS A 257 26.14 -4.52 6.36
C LYS A 257 25.45 -5.42 7.40
N ASP A 258 25.87 -5.38 8.67
CA ASP A 258 25.30 -6.17 9.75
C ASP A 258 23.86 -5.76 10.07
N ALA A 259 23.59 -4.45 10.12
CA ALA A 259 22.23 -3.95 10.29
C ALA A 259 21.31 -4.45 9.15
N LYS A 260 21.76 -4.41 7.88
CA LYS A 260 21.01 -4.96 6.75
C LYS A 260 20.77 -6.46 6.89
N PHE A 261 21.77 -7.22 7.27
CA PHE A 261 21.63 -8.67 7.52
C PHE A 261 20.55 -8.94 8.58
N ILE A 262 20.58 -8.22 9.70
CA ILE A 262 19.68 -8.45 10.84
C ILE A 262 18.26 -7.99 10.50
N GLU A 263 18.08 -6.76 10.04
CA GLU A 263 16.75 -6.15 9.79
C GLU A 263 16.05 -6.71 8.56
N HIS A 264 16.79 -7.16 7.57
CA HIS A 264 16.22 -7.63 6.32
C HIS A 264 16.36 -9.15 6.15
N ASP A 265 17.58 -9.67 6.14
CA ASP A 265 17.82 -11.07 5.77
C ASP A 265 17.35 -12.03 6.87
N LEU A 266 17.79 -11.82 8.09
CA LEU A 266 17.44 -12.65 9.24
C LEU A 266 15.92 -12.59 9.52
N ARG A 267 15.31 -11.42 9.37
CA ARG A 267 13.86 -11.24 9.55
C ARG A 267 13.03 -12.18 8.67
N LEU A 268 13.49 -12.48 7.44
CA LEU A 268 12.75 -13.39 6.55
C LEU A 268 12.64 -14.81 7.12
N TYR A 269 13.67 -15.27 7.82
CA TYR A 269 13.67 -16.59 8.47
C TYR A 269 12.90 -16.54 9.80
N LEU A 270 13.09 -15.49 10.62
CA LEU A 270 12.38 -15.30 11.89
C LEU A 270 10.86 -15.31 11.70
N ASN A 271 10.35 -14.62 10.65
CA ASN A 271 8.93 -14.59 10.35
C ASN A 271 8.32 -15.99 10.06
N GLU A 272 9.15 -16.96 9.67
CA GLU A 272 8.72 -18.31 9.31
C GLU A 272 9.13 -19.36 10.34
N LEU A 273 9.97 -18.99 11.34
CA LEU A 273 10.64 -19.93 12.27
C LEU A 273 9.63 -20.78 13.06
N TRP A 274 8.54 -20.18 13.52
CA TRP A 274 7.46 -20.86 14.24
C TRP A 274 6.79 -22.01 13.47
N HIS A 275 6.81 -21.93 12.13
CA HIS A 275 6.18 -22.93 11.27
C HIS A 275 7.16 -24.01 10.78
N ARG A 276 8.40 -23.96 11.28
CA ARG A 276 9.44 -24.93 10.91
C ARG A 276 9.44 -26.11 11.87
N GLU A 277 9.85 -27.28 11.36
CA GLU A 277 10.03 -28.49 12.16
C GLU A 277 11.07 -28.24 13.27
N PRO A 278 10.93 -28.90 14.45
CA PRO A 278 11.84 -28.71 15.58
C PRO A 278 13.32 -28.95 15.25
N ALA A 279 13.60 -29.85 14.30
CA ALA A 279 14.99 -30.08 13.84
C ALA A 279 15.54 -28.83 13.14
N TYR A 280 14.76 -28.23 12.24
CA TYR A 280 15.13 -26.99 11.56
C TYR A 280 15.34 -25.84 12.57
N GLN A 281 14.46 -25.71 13.56
CA GLN A 281 14.56 -24.66 14.59
C GLN A 281 15.87 -24.79 15.38
N ARG A 282 16.27 -26.00 15.78
CA ARG A 282 17.56 -26.25 16.45
C ARG A 282 18.75 -25.92 15.55
N ASP A 283 18.76 -26.46 14.34
CA ASP A 283 19.82 -26.17 13.36
C ASP A 283 19.94 -24.66 13.08
N PHE A 284 18.80 -23.95 13.03
CA PHE A 284 18.76 -22.50 12.84
C PHE A 284 19.50 -21.77 13.97
N ILE A 285 19.21 -22.12 15.22
CA ILE A 285 19.88 -21.54 16.39
C ILE A 285 21.38 -21.84 16.35
N ASP A 286 21.77 -23.10 16.12
CA ASP A 286 23.18 -23.51 16.12
C ASP A 286 24.00 -22.81 15.04
N ILE A 287 23.46 -22.68 13.83
CA ILE A 287 24.13 -22.00 12.71
C ILE A 287 24.32 -20.50 13.00
N LEU A 288 23.30 -19.86 13.59
CA LEU A 288 23.32 -18.41 13.82
C LEU A 288 24.09 -18.01 15.05
N ALA A 289 24.04 -18.81 16.12
CA ALA A 289 24.65 -18.46 17.41
C ALA A 289 26.15 -18.05 17.26
N ASP A 290 26.92 -18.86 16.52
CA ASP A 290 28.34 -18.59 16.28
C ASP A 290 28.59 -17.33 15.43
N TYR A 291 27.70 -17.04 14.50
CA TYR A 291 27.83 -15.86 13.65
C TYR A 291 27.42 -14.58 14.37
N VAL A 292 26.28 -14.59 15.08
CA VAL A 292 25.78 -13.37 15.74
C VAL A 292 26.63 -12.95 16.96
N THR A 293 27.50 -13.87 17.51
CA THR A 293 28.47 -13.51 18.56
C THR A 293 29.53 -12.54 18.03
N THR A 294 29.78 -12.50 16.72
CA THR A 294 30.75 -11.58 16.13
C THR A 294 30.30 -10.12 16.14
N PHE A 295 28.98 -9.85 16.30
CA PHE A 295 28.44 -8.49 16.26
C PHE A 295 28.65 -7.78 17.59
N PRO A 296 29.32 -6.61 17.65
CA PRO A 296 29.46 -5.85 18.88
C PRO A 296 28.12 -5.24 19.34
N TYR A 297 28.01 -4.93 20.64
CA TYR A 297 26.80 -4.30 21.18
C TYR A 297 26.44 -2.97 20.48
N SER A 298 27.45 -2.21 20.04
CA SER A 298 27.26 -0.94 19.31
C SER A 298 26.46 -1.10 18.00
N VAL A 299 26.50 -2.26 17.35
CA VAL A 299 25.63 -2.59 16.21
C VAL A 299 24.21 -2.86 16.72
N ALA A 300 24.06 -3.65 17.78
CA ALA A 300 22.76 -4.00 18.32
C ALA A 300 22.01 -2.78 18.90
N GLU A 301 22.74 -1.81 19.45
CA GLU A 301 22.18 -0.57 20.00
C GLU A 301 21.48 0.30 18.93
N GLN A 302 21.98 0.27 17.70
CA GLN A 302 21.44 1.03 16.57
C GLN A 302 20.21 0.36 15.93
N LEU A 303 19.92 -0.89 16.30
CA LEU A 303 18.79 -1.64 15.76
C LEU A 303 17.50 -1.35 16.54
N PRO A 304 16.32 -1.55 15.91
CA PRO A 304 15.07 -1.58 16.66
C PRO A 304 15.15 -2.57 17.81
N THR A 305 14.68 -2.17 18.98
CA THR A 305 14.85 -2.83 20.28
C THR A 305 14.65 -4.35 20.26
N ILE A 306 13.63 -4.84 19.54
CA ILE A 306 13.34 -6.28 19.51
C ILE A 306 14.43 -7.11 18.82
N TYR A 307 15.15 -6.56 17.84
CA TYR A 307 16.28 -7.28 17.21
C TYR A 307 17.47 -7.42 18.15
N ARG A 308 17.66 -6.49 19.07
CA ARG A 308 18.65 -6.59 20.13
C ARG A 308 18.36 -7.80 21.03
N VAL A 309 17.09 -7.98 21.41
CA VAL A 309 16.63 -9.16 22.15
C VAL A 309 16.89 -10.45 21.36
N VAL A 310 16.52 -10.48 20.06
CA VAL A 310 16.76 -11.65 19.20
C VAL A 310 18.25 -12.02 19.17
N LEU A 311 19.13 -11.04 18.98
CA LEU A 311 20.57 -11.30 18.95
C LEU A 311 21.08 -11.87 20.28
N PHE A 312 20.55 -11.38 21.39
CA PHE A 312 20.91 -11.89 22.72
C PHE A 312 20.45 -13.36 22.90
N MET A 313 19.20 -13.68 22.54
CA MET A 313 18.67 -15.05 22.64
C MET A 313 19.42 -16.01 21.71
N LEU A 314 19.74 -15.61 20.50
CA LEU A 314 20.56 -16.40 19.56
C LEU A 314 21.95 -16.67 20.12
N ARG A 315 22.64 -15.68 20.70
CA ARG A 315 23.97 -15.83 21.30
C ARG A 315 23.97 -16.87 22.43
N ASN A 316 22.89 -16.87 23.21
CA ASN A 316 22.72 -17.78 24.33
C ASN A 316 22.11 -19.13 23.91
N ARG A 317 21.91 -19.39 22.62
CA ARG A 317 21.26 -20.59 22.08
C ARG A 317 19.87 -20.85 22.68
N ASP A 318 19.20 -19.78 23.10
CA ASP A 318 17.86 -19.84 23.68
C ASP A 318 16.81 -19.87 22.57
N LEU A 319 16.31 -21.09 22.28
CA LEU A 319 15.30 -21.32 21.27
C LEU A 319 13.95 -20.69 21.67
N GLU A 320 13.54 -20.85 22.92
CA GLU A 320 12.23 -20.33 23.38
C GLU A 320 12.21 -18.81 23.36
N GLY A 321 13.25 -18.17 23.89
CA GLY A 321 13.40 -16.73 23.85
C GLY A 321 13.49 -16.19 22.42
N THR A 322 14.20 -16.89 21.52
CA THR A 322 14.26 -16.52 20.09
C THR A 322 12.89 -16.63 19.41
N LEU A 323 12.14 -17.69 19.69
CA LEU A 323 10.78 -17.86 19.17
C LEU A 323 9.85 -16.76 19.68
N ALA A 324 9.90 -16.42 20.96
CA ALA A 324 9.09 -15.35 21.54
C ALA A 324 9.37 -14.00 20.91
N ALA A 325 10.65 -13.64 20.73
CA ALA A 325 11.04 -12.39 20.08
C ALA A 325 10.70 -12.37 18.59
N SER A 326 10.79 -13.53 17.91
CA SER A 326 10.38 -13.66 16.50
C SER A 326 8.87 -13.52 16.29
N GLU A 327 8.07 -13.95 17.27
CA GLU A 327 6.61 -13.73 17.27
C GLU A 327 6.28 -12.23 17.31
N TYR A 328 6.96 -11.47 18.13
CA TYR A 328 6.81 -10.02 18.18
C TYR A 328 7.20 -9.34 16.85
N ILE A 329 8.27 -9.79 16.19
CA ILE A 329 8.67 -9.27 14.87
C ILE A 329 7.58 -9.54 13.83
N ARG A 330 6.97 -10.71 13.87
CA ARG A 330 5.91 -11.13 12.95
C ARG A 330 4.60 -10.36 13.16
N GLU A 331 4.25 -10.11 14.41
CA GLU A 331 3.02 -9.40 14.82
C GLU A 331 3.36 -8.44 15.96
N PRO A 332 3.72 -7.19 15.66
CA PRO A 332 4.10 -6.21 16.67
C PRO A 332 3.07 -6.06 17.79
N GLY A 333 3.56 -5.94 19.02
CA GLY A 333 2.74 -5.87 20.22
C GLY A 333 2.25 -7.24 20.74
N ARG A 334 2.51 -8.34 20.05
CA ARG A 334 2.22 -9.68 20.54
C ARG A 334 3.41 -10.21 21.34
N VAL A 335 3.25 -10.32 22.63
CA VAL A 335 4.27 -10.83 23.55
C VAL A 335 3.88 -12.24 23.98
N SER A 336 4.81 -13.17 23.92
CA SER A 336 4.64 -14.58 24.28
C SER A 336 5.61 -15.05 25.37
N THR A 337 6.22 -14.10 26.07
CA THR A 337 7.10 -14.33 27.23
C THR A 337 6.75 -13.33 28.32
N GLU A 338 7.08 -13.64 29.55
CA GLU A 338 6.92 -12.75 30.69
C GLU A 338 7.75 -11.47 30.50
N LEU A 339 7.21 -10.33 30.91
CA LEU A 339 7.91 -9.07 30.97
C LEU A 339 8.14 -8.70 32.44
N THR A 340 9.37 -8.36 32.79
CA THR A 340 9.77 -8.04 34.18
C THR A 340 10.00 -6.54 34.31
N GLU A 341 9.27 -5.91 35.21
CA GLU A 341 9.53 -4.52 35.60
C GLU A 341 10.56 -4.49 36.77
N ARG A 342 11.65 -3.76 36.57
CA ARG A 342 12.69 -3.58 37.59
C ARG A 342 13.32 -2.20 37.46
N ASP A 343 13.37 -1.45 38.55
CA ASP A 343 13.99 -0.13 38.62
C ASP A 343 13.41 0.87 37.57
N GLY A 344 12.07 0.80 37.33
CA GLY A 344 11.37 1.66 36.38
C GLY A 344 11.67 1.32 34.89
N ARG A 345 12.27 0.15 34.65
CA ARG A 345 12.53 -0.38 33.30
C ARG A 345 11.81 -1.71 33.09
N VAL A 346 11.46 -1.98 31.85
CA VAL A 346 10.78 -3.21 31.43
C VAL A 346 11.75 -4.08 30.64
N TYR A 347 11.89 -5.34 31.06
CA TYR A 347 12.82 -6.29 30.47
C TYR A 347 12.08 -7.48 29.84
N TRP A 348 12.64 -8.01 28.77
CA TRP A 348 12.14 -9.19 28.04
C TRP A 348 12.55 -10.48 28.75
N GLY A 349 11.60 -11.21 29.27
CA GLY A 349 11.79 -12.43 30.06
C GLY A 349 12.19 -12.15 31.50
N THR A 350 12.30 -13.24 32.28
CA THR A 350 12.76 -13.24 33.67
C THR A 350 14.16 -13.79 33.80
N GLN A 351 14.59 -14.64 32.86
CA GLN A 351 15.92 -15.23 32.82
C GLN A 351 16.97 -14.16 32.50
N TYR A 352 18.18 -14.36 32.87
CA TYR A 352 19.35 -13.51 32.58
C TYR A 352 19.37 -12.13 33.27
N LEU A 353 18.32 -11.70 34.02
CA LEU A 353 18.27 -10.35 34.59
C LEU A 353 19.23 -10.15 35.81
N ASP A 354 19.75 -11.20 36.37
CA ASP A 354 20.78 -11.14 37.41
C ASP A 354 22.19 -10.82 36.84
N ASP A 355 22.36 -11.03 35.53
CA ASP A 355 23.55 -10.60 34.81
C ASP A 355 23.40 -9.14 34.34
N GLU A 356 24.23 -8.26 34.90
CA GLU A 356 24.26 -6.83 34.56
C GLU A 356 24.61 -6.59 33.10
N GLN A 357 25.39 -7.47 32.47
CA GLN A 357 25.75 -7.34 31.04
C GLN A 357 24.62 -7.75 30.12
N ALA A 358 23.68 -8.59 30.58
CA ALA A 358 22.50 -9.00 29.81
C ALA A 358 21.41 -7.92 29.79
N ARG A 359 21.27 -7.14 30.86
CA ARG A 359 20.19 -6.15 31.00
C ARG A 359 20.07 -5.15 29.83
N PRO A 360 21.16 -4.56 29.30
CA PRO A 360 21.05 -3.64 28.16
C PRO A 360 20.49 -4.30 26.91
N TRP A 361 20.71 -5.60 26.70
CA TRP A 361 20.17 -6.33 25.55
C TRP A 361 18.68 -6.60 25.69
N LEU A 362 18.21 -6.80 26.91
CA LEU A 362 16.85 -7.20 27.25
C LEU A 362 15.94 -6.04 27.63
N ASP A 363 16.45 -4.82 27.74
CA ASP A 363 15.68 -3.62 28.05
C ASP A 363 14.74 -3.28 26.86
N VAL A 364 13.45 -3.48 27.08
CA VAL A 364 12.38 -3.19 26.11
C VAL A 364 11.49 -2.01 26.52
N THR A 365 11.93 -1.18 27.45
CA THR A 365 11.19 -0.02 27.94
C THR A 365 10.75 0.90 26.81
N SER A 366 11.60 1.09 25.79
CA SER A 366 11.32 1.91 24.60
C SER A 366 10.17 1.39 23.73
N LEU A 367 9.79 0.11 23.86
CA LEU A 367 8.61 -0.43 23.15
C LEU A 367 7.29 0.02 23.79
N GLY A 368 7.32 0.61 24.98
CA GLY A 368 6.14 1.15 25.65
C GLY A 368 5.06 0.12 26.00
N LEU A 369 5.39 -1.18 26.04
CA LEU A 369 4.42 -2.28 26.19
C LEU A 369 3.61 -2.18 27.49
N HIS A 370 4.24 -1.72 28.58
CA HIS A 370 3.63 -1.51 29.90
C HIS A 370 2.66 -0.32 29.95
N ARG A 371 2.70 0.57 28.95
CA ARG A 371 1.84 1.74 28.82
C ARG A 371 0.66 1.51 27.89
N ILE A 372 0.63 0.36 27.18
CA ILE A 372 -0.48 0.06 26.24
C ILE A 372 -1.72 -0.27 27.09
N PRO A 373 -2.83 0.50 26.96
CA PRO A 373 -4.07 0.19 27.64
C PRO A 373 -4.55 -1.22 27.33
N PHE A 374 -5.18 -1.88 28.30
CA PHE A 374 -5.66 -3.25 28.17
C PHE A 374 -6.51 -3.47 26.90
N SER A 375 -7.39 -2.54 26.55
CA SER A 375 -8.26 -2.62 25.36
C SER A 375 -7.51 -2.66 24.03
N HIS A 376 -6.25 -2.20 24.00
CA HIS A 376 -5.43 -2.11 22.79
C HIS A 376 -4.28 -3.13 22.75
N GLN A 377 -4.09 -3.90 23.82
CA GLN A 377 -3.04 -4.92 23.85
C GLN A 377 -3.31 -6.03 22.84
N ASN A 378 -2.27 -6.47 22.14
CA ASN A 378 -2.33 -7.63 21.25
C ASN A 378 -2.08 -8.91 22.07
N ILE A 379 -3.00 -9.22 23.01
CA ILE A 379 -2.86 -10.30 23.97
C ILE A 379 -2.69 -11.64 23.23
N TYR A 380 -1.58 -12.33 23.52
CA TYR A 380 -1.29 -13.62 22.92
C TYR A 380 -2.20 -14.69 23.52
N ASN A 381 -2.91 -15.41 22.66
CA ASN A 381 -3.76 -16.51 23.08
C ASN A 381 -3.79 -17.63 22.03
N TYR A 382 -3.86 -18.88 22.46
CA TYR A 382 -3.88 -20.06 21.58
C TYR A 382 -4.55 -21.25 22.26
N PHE A 383 -4.91 -22.27 21.47
CA PHE A 383 -5.44 -23.52 22.00
C PHE A 383 -4.34 -24.55 22.27
N THR A 384 -4.41 -25.19 23.45
CA THR A 384 -3.56 -26.32 23.86
C THR A 384 -4.27 -27.66 23.62
N ALA A 385 -5.61 -27.67 23.55
CA ALA A 385 -6.40 -28.86 23.20
C ALA A 385 -7.60 -28.46 22.32
N TYR A 386 -7.94 -29.34 21.39
CA TYR A 386 -9.00 -29.13 20.42
C TYR A 386 -9.67 -30.50 20.09
N ASP A 387 -10.83 -30.78 20.69
CA ASP A 387 -11.57 -31.99 20.52
C ASP A 387 -12.89 -31.77 19.79
N VAL A 388 -13.14 -32.57 18.74
CA VAL A 388 -14.34 -32.49 17.91
C VAL A 388 -15.30 -33.65 18.20
N ASP A 389 -16.48 -33.34 18.69
CA ASP A 389 -17.59 -34.24 18.89
C ASP A 389 -18.83 -33.75 18.12
N GLY A 390 -19.09 -34.35 16.97
CA GLY A 390 -20.16 -33.92 16.07
C GLY A 390 -19.96 -32.45 15.62
N THR A 391 -20.94 -31.59 15.86
CA THR A 391 -20.86 -30.15 15.57
C THR A 391 -20.25 -29.34 16.70
N THR A 392 -19.92 -29.95 17.79
CA THR A 392 -19.39 -29.35 19.00
C THR A 392 -17.88 -29.53 19.06
N VAL A 393 -17.19 -28.47 19.44
CA VAL A 393 -15.74 -28.49 19.65
C VAL A 393 -15.45 -28.04 21.08
N ARG A 394 -14.79 -28.89 21.82
CA ARG A 394 -14.25 -28.55 23.14
C ARG A 394 -12.82 -28.06 22.96
N VAL A 395 -12.51 -26.94 23.53
CA VAL A 395 -11.17 -26.32 23.46
C VAL A 395 -10.66 -26.01 24.83
N ARG A 396 -9.37 -26.24 25.05
CA ARG A 396 -8.63 -25.65 26.14
C ARG A 396 -7.71 -24.59 25.55
N GLY A 397 -7.76 -23.39 26.07
CA GLY A 397 -6.96 -22.27 25.60
C GLY A 397 -6.11 -21.69 26.72
N VAL A 398 -5.12 -20.92 26.30
CA VAL A 398 -4.23 -20.15 27.18
C VAL A 398 -4.29 -18.69 26.71
N LEU A 399 -4.40 -17.80 27.67
CA LEU A 399 -4.28 -16.36 27.53
C LEU A 399 -3.04 -15.91 28.30
N HIS A 400 -2.15 -15.22 27.62
CA HIS A 400 -0.96 -14.64 28.25
C HIS A 400 -1.27 -13.36 29.01
N ASN A 401 -0.72 -13.22 30.22
CA ASN A 401 -0.87 -12.06 31.11
C ASN A 401 0.52 -11.51 31.47
N GLU A 402 1.25 -11.12 30.46
CA GLU A 402 2.70 -10.85 30.50
C GLU A 402 3.09 -9.71 31.43
N LEU A 403 2.19 -8.72 31.60
CA LEU A 403 2.40 -7.56 32.46
C LEU A 403 1.70 -7.67 33.83
N GLY A 404 1.07 -8.84 34.10
CA GLY A 404 0.32 -9.01 35.34
C GLY A 404 -0.89 -8.08 35.51
N GLN A 405 -1.39 -7.47 34.42
CA GLN A 405 -2.48 -6.48 34.46
C GLN A 405 -3.85 -7.10 34.71
N ILE A 406 -3.97 -8.42 34.59
CA ILE A 406 -5.20 -9.15 34.89
C ILE A 406 -5.01 -9.90 36.18
N SER A 407 -5.79 -9.54 37.23
CA SER A 407 -5.73 -10.14 38.56
C SER A 407 -6.85 -11.16 38.76
N PRO A 408 -6.64 -12.19 39.63
CA PRO A 408 -7.72 -13.08 40.06
C PRO A 408 -8.90 -12.36 40.72
N ASP A 409 -8.69 -11.19 41.27
CA ASP A 409 -9.73 -10.36 41.91
C ASP A 409 -10.55 -9.55 40.91
N ASP A 410 -10.15 -9.49 39.66
CA ASP A 410 -10.83 -8.76 38.61
C ASP A 410 -12.08 -9.51 38.11
N ASP A 411 -13.14 -8.78 37.71
CA ASP A 411 -14.33 -9.37 37.01
C ASP A 411 -13.94 -9.75 35.56
N LEU A 412 -13.11 -10.81 35.42
CA LEU A 412 -12.66 -11.33 34.13
C LEU A 412 -13.76 -12.16 33.48
N ARG A 413 -14.19 -11.76 32.28
CA ARG A 413 -15.11 -12.53 31.44
C ARG A 413 -14.52 -12.85 30.08
N LEU A 414 -14.38 -14.10 29.77
CA LEU A 414 -13.87 -14.58 28.48
C LEU A 414 -15.02 -15.06 27.59
N THR A 415 -14.94 -14.72 26.32
CA THR A 415 -15.93 -15.12 25.29
C THR A 415 -15.23 -15.44 23.99
N LEU A 416 -15.49 -16.57 23.40
CA LEU A 416 -15.02 -16.90 22.05
C LEU A 416 -16.05 -16.43 21.02
N ARG A 417 -15.61 -15.57 20.09
CA ARG A 417 -16.44 -15.00 19.04
C ARG A 417 -15.99 -15.47 17.66
N LEU A 418 -16.93 -16.06 16.92
CA LEU A 418 -16.72 -16.41 15.52
C LEU A 418 -17.10 -15.21 14.63
N LYS A 419 -16.10 -14.53 14.05
CA LYS A 419 -16.26 -13.32 13.23
C LYS A 419 -16.22 -13.66 11.74
N GLY A 420 -17.31 -13.50 11.03
CA GLY A 420 -17.41 -13.60 9.57
C GLY A 420 -17.81 -12.28 8.93
N ALA A 421 -17.70 -12.21 7.60
CA ALA A 421 -17.92 -10.97 6.83
C ALA A 421 -19.30 -10.32 7.02
N ARG A 422 -20.31 -11.04 7.54
CA ARG A 422 -21.69 -10.54 7.73
C ARG A 422 -22.38 -11.03 9.01
N SER A 423 -21.71 -11.78 9.86
CA SER A 423 -22.29 -12.32 11.09
C SER A 423 -21.22 -12.54 12.15
N SER A 424 -21.54 -12.31 13.39
CA SER A 424 -20.71 -12.75 14.52
C SER A 424 -21.60 -13.56 15.48
N SER A 425 -21.08 -14.65 16.03
CA SER A 425 -21.71 -15.48 17.03
C SER A 425 -20.71 -15.73 18.16
N GLN A 426 -21.21 -15.88 19.38
CA GLN A 426 -20.39 -15.94 20.59
C GLN A 426 -20.69 -17.21 21.37
N ALA A 427 -19.65 -17.79 21.99
CA ALA A 427 -19.72 -18.85 22.98
C ALA A 427 -19.01 -18.38 24.25
N ARG A 428 -19.61 -18.63 25.40
CA ARG A 428 -18.98 -18.34 26.70
C ARG A 428 -17.89 -19.35 26.98
N VAL A 429 -16.90 -18.93 27.75
CA VAL A 429 -15.89 -19.79 28.34
C VAL A 429 -16.54 -20.54 29.55
N ASP A 430 -16.29 -21.83 29.65
CA ASP A 430 -16.91 -22.69 30.66
C ASP A 430 -16.21 -22.59 32.02
N SER A 431 -14.88 -22.47 32.01
CA SER A 431 -14.05 -22.34 33.22
C SER A 431 -12.76 -21.56 32.95
N VAL A 432 -12.21 -20.96 33.98
CA VAL A 432 -10.94 -20.23 33.99
C VAL A 432 -10.08 -20.74 35.14
N ARG A 433 -8.79 -20.98 34.89
CA ARG A 433 -7.78 -21.34 35.87
C ARG A 433 -6.62 -20.35 35.81
N TRP A 434 -6.21 -19.86 36.94
CA TRP A 434 -5.17 -18.85 37.07
C TRP A 434 -3.82 -19.49 37.28
N GLY A 435 -2.83 -19.08 36.49
CA GLY A 435 -1.41 -19.31 36.67
C GLY A 435 -0.66 -17.99 36.88
N PRO A 436 0.66 -18.02 37.12
CA PRO A 436 1.44 -16.79 37.41
C PRO A 436 1.42 -15.76 36.29
N SER A 437 1.66 -16.17 35.07
CA SER A 437 1.69 -15.33 33.86
C SER A 437 0.76 -15.85 32.76
N LEU A 438 0.01 -16.93 33.02
CA LEU A 438 -0.88 -17.58 32.08
C LEU A 438 -2.26 -17.79 32.69
N ILE A 439 -3.29 -17.51 31.92
CA ILE A 439 -4.68 -17.80 32.28
C ILE A 439 -5.18 -18.89 31.35
N GLU A 440 -5.42 -20.09 31.91
CA GLU A 440 -6.02 -21.19 31.16
C GLU A 440 -7.54 -21.09 31.17
N TYR A 441 -8.16 -21.46 30.06
CA TYR A 441 -9.61 -21.52 29.96
C TYR A 441 -10.10 -22.74 29.18
N ASP A 442 -11.26 -23.28 29.58
CA ASP A 442 -11.98 -24.30 28.81
C ASP A 442 -13.23 -23.67 28.19
N ALA A 443 -13.53 -24.02 26.93
CA ALA A 443 -14.72 -23.52 26.25
C ALA A 443 -15.32 -24.59 25.33
N THR A 444 -16.64 -24.52 25.17
CA THR A 444 -17.42 -25.39 24.28
C THR A 444 -18.03 -24.57 23.14
N LEU A 445 -17.65 -24.88 21.91
CA LEU A 445 -18.11 -24.21 20.70
C LEU A 445 -19.10 -25.10 19.95
N ASP A 446 -20.40 -24.82 19.98
CA ASP A 446 -21.37 -25.51 19.11
C ASP A 446 -21.49 -24.77 17.76
N PHE A 447 -20.73 -25.23 16.78
CA PHE A 447 -20.78 -24.67 15.43
C PHE A 447 -22.14 -24.89 14.74
N GLY A 448 -22.96 -25.83 15.22
CA GLY A 448 -24.33 -26.02 14.75
C GLY A 448 -25.23 -24.83 15.12
N ALA A 449 -24.99 -24.21 16.28
CA ALA A 449 -25.68 -23.02 16.77
C ALA A 449 -25.00 -21.72 16.32
N LEU A 450 -23.67 -21.69 16.31
CA LEU A 450 -22.87 -20.49 16.03
C LEU A 450 -22.88 -20.09 14.56
N LEU A 451 -23.07 -21.02 13.62
CA LEU A 451 -23.05 -20.73 12.20
C LEU A 451 -24.41 -20.30 11.66
N PRO A 452 -24.43 -19.33 10.73
CA PRO A 452 -25.67 -18.97 10.05
C PRO A 452 -26.23 -20.16 9.25
N ARG A 453 -27.53 -20.38 9.27
CA ARG A 453 -28.22 -21.45 8.53
C ARG A 453 -27.95 -21.47 7.02
N LYS A 454 -27.32 -20.45 6.48
CA LYS A 454 -26.95 -20.25 5.07
C LYS A 454 -25.45 -20.15 4.85
N ALA A 455 -24.62 -20.85 5.65
CA ALA A 455 -23.18 -20.88 5.43
C ALA A 455 -22.84 -21.36 4.01
N ARG A 456 -22.04 -20.59 3.28
CA ARG A 456 -21.66 -20.87 1.89
C ARG A 456 -20.25 -21.49 1.86
N PRO A 457 -19.98 -22.42 0.93
CA PRO A 457 -18.63 -22.94 0.73
C PRO A 457 -17.64 -21.80 0.45
N PHE A 458 -16.40 -21.98 0.92
CA PHE A 458 -15.31 -21.00 0.86
C PHE A 458 -15.50 -19.71 1.67
N GLN A 459 -16.57 -19.63 2.45
CA GLN A 459 -16.71 -18.58 3.45
C GLN A 459 -15.73 -18.89 4.60
N THR A 460 -15.09 -17.85 5.15
CA THR A 460 -14.16 -17.95 6.26
C THR A 460 -14.69 -17.21 7.48
N TRP A 461 -14.32 -17.70 8.67
CA TRP A 461 -14.58 -17.09 9.96
C TRP A 461 -13.31 -17.08 10.79
N ASP A 462 -12.96 -15.92 11.30
CA ASP A 462 -11.89 -15.80 12.28
C ASP A 462 -12.41 -16.13 13.68
N LEU A 463 -11.63 -16.83 14.46
CA LEU A 463 -11.93 -17.02 15.87
C LEU A 463 -11.23 -15.94 16.68
N VAL A 464 -11.98 -15.24 17.50
CA VAL A 464 -11.54 -14.13 18.33
C VAL A 464 -11.86 -14.43 19.78
N LEU A 465 -10.87 -14.32 20.66
CA LEU A 465 -11.06 -14.28 22.09
C LEU A 465 -11.41 -12.84 22.49
N VAL A 466 -12.56 -12.65 23.09
CA VAL A 466 -12.99 -11.38 23.68
C VAL A 466 -12.80 -11.47 25.18
N THR A 467 -11.92 -10.65 25.70
CA THR A 467 -11.57 -10.56 27.11
C THR A 467 -12.18 -9.28 27.66
N ARG A 468 -13.04 -9.39 28.64
CA ARG A 468 -13.64 -8.24 29.34
C ARG A 468 -13.10 -8.18 30.76
N LEU A 469 -12.59 -7.06 31.16
CA LEU A 469 -12.06 -6.74 32.49
C LEU A 469 -12.81 -5.52 33.02
N GLY A 470 -13.80 -5.74 33.89
CA GLY A 470 -14.70 -4.65 34.31
C GLY A 470 -15.42 -4.01 33.12
N GLN A 471 -15.14 -2.74 32.87
CA GLN A 471 -15.69 -1.98 31.73
C GLN A 471 -14.84 -2.11 30.45
N HIS A 472 -13.59 -2.52 30.56
CA HIS A 472 -12.66 -2.60 29.45
C HIS A 472 -12.84 -3.90 28.65
N THR A 473 -12.75 -3.82 27.33
CA THR A 473 -12.92 -4.96 26.44
C THR A 473 -11.76 -5.05 25.46
N ASN A 474 -11.07 -6.18 25.46
CA ASN A 474 -10.04 -6.55 24.49
C ASN A 474 -10.57 -7.63 23.53
N ALA A 475 -10.10 -7.68 22.30
CA ALA A 475 -10.57 -8.63 21.30
C ALA A 475 -9.43 -9.04 20.37
N THR A 476 -8.75 -10.13 20.71
CA THR A 476 -7.61 -10.65 19.97
C THR A 476 -7.94 -11.95 19.23
N ARG A 477 -7.28 -12.18 18.08
CA ARG A 477 -7.47 -13.42 17.33
C ARG A 477 -6.79 -14.57 18.04
N VAL A 478 -7.46 -15.74 18.08
CA VAL A 478 -6.87 -16.97 18.58
C VAL A 478 -5.76 -17.42 17.63
N CYS A 479 -4.59 -17.74 18.16
CA CYS A 479 -3.43 -18.20 17.42
C CYS A 479 -3.40 -19.72 17.30
N VAL A 480 -2.65 -20.21 16.32
CA VAL A 480 -2.34 -21.63 16.16
C VAL A 480 -0.88 -21.84 16.54
N ARG A 481 -0.62 -22.59 17.59
CA ARG A 481 0.74 -22.90 18.07
C ARG A 481 1.20 -24.28 17.63
N ASP A 482 0.28 -25.23 17.38
CA ASP A 482 0.62 -26.62 17.14
C ASP A 482 -0.23 -27.25 16.03
N ASP A 483 0.26 -28.34 15.44
CA ASP A 483 -0.41 -29.14 14.41
C ASP A 483 -1.68 -29.89 14.91
N THR A 484 -2.04 -29.74 16.17
CA THR A 484 -3.18 -30.42 16.82
C THR A 484 -4.56 -30.02 16.30
N LEU A 485 -4.68 -28.93 15.56
CA LEU A 485 -5.95 -28.34 15.08
C LEU A 485 -6.51 -28.98 13.79
N HIS A 486 -6.10 -30.18 13.42
CA HIS A 486 -6.35 -30.74 12.09
C HIS A 486 -7.68 -31.42 11.86
N ARG A 487 -8.58 -31.51 12.86
CA ARG A 487 -9.87 -32.18 12.68
C ARG A 487 -10.94 -31.20 12.17
N PRO A 488 -11.45 -31.41 10.93
CA PRO A 488 -12.56 -30.59 10.42
C PRO A 488 -13.82 -30.85 11.21
N VAL A 489 -14.59 -29.79 11.45
CA VAL A 489 -15.86 -29.84 12.18
C VAL A 489 -16.99 -30.08 11.19
N PRO A 490 -17.83 -31.12 11.35
CA PRO A 490 -19.03 -31.31 10.55
C PRO A 490 -20.06 -30.23 10.89
N VAL A 491 -20.72 -29.67 9.88
CA VAL A 491 -21.84 -28.75 10.10
C VAL A 491 -23.14 -29.34 9.67
N LYS A 492 -24.23 -29.07 10.43
CA LYS A 492 -25.57 -29.54 10.10
C LYS A 492 -25.95 -29.18 8.65
N ARG A 493 -26.59 -30.09 7.92
CA ARG A 493 -27.03 -29.91 6.54
C ARG A 493 -27.70 -28.54 6.35
N SER A 494 -27.09 -27.70 5.58
CA SER A 494 -27.77 -26.50 5.06
C SER A 494 -28.94 -26.96 4.18
N ARG A 495 -30.11 -26.32 4.32
CA ARG A 495 -31.27 -26.56 3.42
C ARG A 495 -30.99 -26.15 1.98
N VAL A 496 -29.82 -25.57 1.69
CA VAL A 496 -29.34 -25.19 0.34
C VAL A 496 -28.62 -26.40 -0.24
N VAL A 497 -29.04 -26.90 -1.39
CA VAL A 497 -28.52 -28.11 -2.09
C VAL A 497 -27.00 -28.11 -2.24
N LEU A 498 -26.33 -26.94 -2.22
CA LEU A 498 -24.90 -26.74 -2.33
C LEU A 498 -24.28 -26.11 -1.05
N GLY A 499 -24.87 -26.32 0.12
CA GLY A 499 -24.35 -25.77 1.39
C GLY A 499 -23.06 -26.44 1.84
N ALA A 500 -22.24 -25.71 2.63
CA ALA A 500 -21.07 -26.28 3.26
C ALA A 500 -21.43 -27.40 4.23
N ARG A 501 -20.58 -28.44 4.32
CA ARG A 501 -20.77 -29.61 5.21
C ARG A 501 -19.70 -29.70 6.27
N TRP A 502 -18.59 -28.98 6.12
CA TRP A 502 -17.43 -29.05 7.00
C TRP A 502 -16.81 -27.66 7.20
N LEU A 503 -16.27 -27.45 8.38
CA LEU A 503 -15.36 -26.34 8.68
C LEU A 503 -13.96 -26.90 8.81
N ASP A 504 -13.05 -26.39 8.04
CA ASP A 504 -11.64 -26.75 8.03
C ASP A 504 -10.86 -25.66 8.78
N PRO A 505 -10.28 -25.98 9.96
CA PRO A 505 -9.42 -25.03 10.67
C PRO A 505 -8.11 -24.85 9.92
N GLN A 506 -7.72 -23.60 9.67
CA GLN A 506 -6.52 -23.25 8.92
C GLN A 506 -5.79 -22.09 9.60
N PRO A 507 -4.45 -22.14 9.69
CA PRO A 507 -3.68 -20.97 10.08
C PRO A 507 -3.68 -19.92 8.96
N THR A 508 -3.77 -18.66 9.32
CA THR A 508 -3.46 -17.54 8.42
C THR A 508 -1.94 -17.37 8.30
N LEU A 509 -1.47 -16.53 7.37
CA LEU A 509 -0.05 -16.19 7.24
C LEU A 509 0.55 -15.61 8.53
N ARG A 510 -0.27 -14.98 9.37
CA ARG A 510 0.10 -14.43 10.69
C ARG A 510 -0.12 -15.41 11.85
N GLY A 511 -0.34 -16.71 11.57
CA GLY A 511 -0.55 -17.74 12.57
C GLY A 511 -1.88 -17.69 13.31
N ASN A 512 -2.87 -16.91 12.86
CA ASN A 512 -4.17 -16.83 13.51
C ASN A 512 -5.11 -17.94 13.00
N LEU A 513 -6.00 -18.45 13.87
CA LEU A 513 -6.95 -19.50 13.54
C LEU A 513 -8.14 -18.96 12.74
N THR A 514 -8.35 -19.56 11.58
CA THR A 514 -9.48 -19.28 10.69
C THR A 514 -10.17 -20.57 10.30
N PHE A 515 -11.50 -20.60 10.34
CA PHE A 515 -12.31 -21.71 9.86
C PHE A 515 -12.81 -21.46 8.45
N ARG A 516 -12.56 -22.40 7.55
CA ARG A 516 -13.02 -22.35 6.16
C ARG A 516 -14.11 -23.38 5.89
N ALA A 517 -15.23 -22.92 5.33
CA ALA A 517 -16.31 -23.82 4.96
C ALA A 517 -15.99 -24.65 3.71
N THR A 518 -16.19 -25.98 3.76
CA THR A 518 -15.90 -26.91 2.66
C THR A 518 -17.04 -27.88 2.43
N TRP A 519 -17.12 -28.52 1.23
CA TRP A 519 -18.15 -29.53 0.92
C TRP A 519 -17.77 -30.94 1.33
N ARG A 520 -16.49 -31.27 1.38
CA ARG A 520 -15.94 -32.57 1.71
C ARG A 520 -14.95 -32.44 2.86
N PRO A 521 -14.81 -33.44 3.70
CA PRO A 521 -13.74 -33.46 4.68
C PRO A 521 -12.42 -33.34 3.90
N PRO A 522 -11.49 -32.48 4.34
CA PRO A 522 -10.17 -32.42 3.74
C PRO A 522 -9.48 -33.76 4.00
N THR A 523 -9.43 -34.61 2.99
CA THR A 523 -8.63 -35.83 3.03
C THR A 523 -7.18 -35.43 2.74
N ARG A 524 -6.41 -35.16 3.80
CA ARG A 524 -4.97 -34.86 3.72
C ARG A 524 -4.20 -35.89 2.89
N ARG A 525 -4.53 -37.18 2.98
CA ARG A 525 -3.90 -38.22 2.14
C ARG A 525 -3.99 -37.95 0.62
N LEU A 526 -5.06 -37.34 0.13
CA LEU A 526 -5.19 -37.05 -1.30
C LEU A 526 -4.42 -35.78 -1.72
N LEU A 527 -4.25 -34.81 -0.80
CA LEU A 527 -3.46 -33.60 -1.05
C LEU A 527 -1.95 -33.89 -0.91
N ASP A 528 -1.55 -34.73 0.04
CA ASP A 528 -0.15 -35.09 0.26
C ASP A 528 0.31 -36.11 -0.80
N VAL A 529 -0.53 -37.04 -1.20
CA VAL A 529 -0.31 -37.91 -2.35
C VAL A 529 -0.32 -37.08 -3.66
N GLY A 530 -1.19 -36.10 -3.79
CA GLY A 530 -1.21 -35.14 -4.91
C GLY A 530 0.05 -34.26 -4.98
N LYS A 531 0.55 -33.78 -3.84
CA LYS A 531 1.82 -33.04 -3.75
C LYS A 531 3.03 -33.94 -4.03
N GLY A 532 3.07 -35.13 -3.44
CA GLY A 532 4.14 -36.10 -3.70
C GLY A 532 4.18 -36.62 -5.14
N LEU A 533 3.02 -36.78 -5.78
CA LEU A 533 2.90 -37.20 -7.17
C LEU A 533 3.18 -36.05 -8.17
N LEU A 534 2.86 -34.80 -7.80
CA LEU A 534 3.25 -33.61 -8.56
C LEU A 534 4.77 -33.32 -8.48
N GLN A 535 5.39 -33.62 -7.35
CA GLN A 535 6.83 -33.50 -7.16
C GLN A 535 7.62 -34.63 -7.83
N SER A 536 7.01 -35.81 -8.05
CA SER A 536 7.68 -36.96 -8.68
C SER A 536 7.58 -37.00 -10.20
N GLY A 537 6.87 -36.10 -10.86
CA GLY A 537 6.76 -36.00 -12.33
C GLY A 537 6.09 -37.20 -13.03
N ARG A 538 5.39 -38.12 -12.31
CA ARG A 538 4.99 -39.43 -12.83
C ARG A 538 3.50 -39.67 -12.99
N VAL A 539 2.65 -38.70 -13.23
CA VAL A 539 1.23 -38.98 -13.57
C VAL A 539 0.69 -38.06 -14.66
N PRO A 540 0.04 -38.59 -15.70
CA PRO A 540 -0.71 -37.78 -16.68
C PRO A 540 -1.98 -37.22 -15.98
N VAL A 541 -2.13 -35.91 -16.04
CA VAL A 541 -3.23 -35.11 -15.45
C VAL A 541 -4.52 -35.31 -16.27
N LEU A 542 -5.18 -36.48 -16.20
CA LEU A 542 -6.35 -36.69 -17.07
C LEU A 542 -7.67 -37.12 -16.42
N LEU A 543 -7.75 -37.41 -15.13
CA LEU A 543 -9.03 -37.91 -14.57
C LEU A 543 -9.55 -37.28 -13.28
N GLY A 544 -8.75 -36.45 -12.56
CA GLY A 544 -9.17 -35.79 -11.30
C GLY A 544 -9.60 -34.32 -11.45
N THR A 545 -9.15 -33.66 -12.49
CA THR A 545 -9.29 -32.20 -12.66
C THR A 545 -10.61 -31.77 -13.31
N ARG A 546 -11.28 -32.65 -14.05
CA ARG A 546 -12.55 -32.30 -14.73
C ARG A 546 -13.70 -32.03 -13.76
N SER A 547 -13.80 -32.75 -12.65
CA SER A 547 -14.89 -32.52 -11.68
C SER A 547 -14.67 -31.29 -10.79
N VAL A 548 -13.42 -30.97 -10.45
CA VAL A 548 -13.07 -29.77 -9.64
C VAL A 548 -13.05 -28.52 -10.52
N LEU A 549 -12.63 -28.64 -11.77
CA LEU A 549 -12.68 -27.57 -12.77
C LEU A 549 -14.11 -27.23 -13.21
N LEU A 550 -15.03 -28.22 -13.33
CA LEU A 550 -16.43 -27.97 -13.67
C LEU A 550 -17.19 -27.20 -12.58
N VAL A 551 -16.91 -27.42 -11.30
CA VAL A 551 -17.59 -26.72 -10.20
C VAL A 551 -16.93 -25.37 -9.87
N ARG A 552 -15.60 -25.25 -9.96
CA ARG A 552 -14.90 -23.97 -9.98
C ARG A 552 -15.24 -23.18 -11.25
N GLY A 553 -15.36 -23.85 -12.38
CA GLY A 553 -15.76 -23.30 -13.67
C GLY A 553 -17.16 -22.68 -13.66
N ALA A 554 -18.17 -23.37 -13.10
CA ALA A 554 -19.56 -22.86 -13.15
C ALA A 554 -19.81 -21.61 -12.28
N ARG A 555 -19.14 -21.47 -11.12
CA ARG A 555 -19.25 -20.24 -10.30
C ARG A 555 -18.23 -19.16 -10.68
N GLY A 556 -17.02 -19.53 -10.98
CA GLY A 556 -16.06 -18.65 -11.62
C GLY A 556 -16.61 -18.19 -12.95
N TRP A 557 -17.26 -19.08 -13.71
CA TRP A 557 -17.94 -18.75 -14.95
C TRP A 557 -19.17 -17.85 -14.74
N ALA A 558 -20.01 -18.08 -13.75
CA ALA A 558 -21.15 -17.20 -13.44
C ALA A 558 -20.69 -15.82 -12.90
N VAL A 559 -19.62 -15.75 -12.15
CA VAL A 559 -19.01 -14.46 -11.73
C VAL A 559 -18.28 -13.81 -12.90
N GLN A 560 -17.59 -14.59 -13.73
CA GLN A 560 -16.94 -14.09 -14.95
C GLN A 560 -17.98 -13.72 -16.01
N VAL A 561 -19.03 -14.49 -16.17
CA VAL A 561 -20.15 -14.14 -17.07
C VAL A 561 -20.87 -12.89 -16.57
N ARG A 562 -21.14 -12.75 -15.27
CA ARG A 562 -21.67 -11.49 -14.72
C ARG A 562 -20.68 -10.32 -14.85
N ARG A 563 -19.38 -10.57 -14.68
CA ARG A 563 -18.33 -9.57 -14.96
C ARG A 563 -18.26 -9.28 -16.47
N ALA A 564 -18.27 -10.30 -17.31
CA ALA A 564 -18.25 -10.16 -18.76
C ALA A 564 -19.52 -9.49 -19.29
N LEU A 565 -20.70 -9.82 -18.77
CA LEU A 565 -21.95 -9.13 -19.08
C LEU A 565 -21.94 -7.67 -18.62
N ARG A 566 -21.46 -7.38 -17.42
CA ARG A 566 -21.29 -6.00 -16.95
C ARG A 566 -20.24 -5.25 -17.76
N TRP A 567 -19.15 -5.91 -18.11
CA TRP A 567 -18.09 -5.35 -18.94
C TRP A 567 -18.54 -5.18 -20.39
N GLY A 568 -19.29 -6.17 -20.94
CA GLY A 568 -19.94 -6.08 -22.25
C GLY A 568 -20.98 -4.95 -22.29
N ALA A 569 -21.85 -4.86 -21.28
CA ALA A 569 -22.84 -3.78 -21.16
C ALA A 569 -22.16 -2.39 -20.99
N ARG A 570 -21.02 -2.32 -20.26
CA ARG A 570 -20.21 -1.10 -20.19
C ARG A 570 -19.60 -0.75 -21.56
N ARG A 571 -19.03 -1.74 -22.27
CA ARG A 571 -18.50 -1.53 -23.63
C ARG A 571 -19.56 -1.08 -24.63
N VAL A 572 -20.73 -1.69 -24.58
CA VAL A 572 -21.86 -1.29 -25.44
C VAL A 572 -22.28 0.15 -25.14
N ARG A 573 -22.43 0.52 -23.86
CA ARG A 573 -22.75 1.90 -23.47
C ARG A 573 -21.65 2.88 -23.88
N MET A 574 -20.38 2.51 -23.73
CA MET A 574 -19.25 3.34 -24.15
C MET A 574 -19.18 3.49 -25.69
N ALA A 575 -19.43 2.41 -26.42
CA ALA A 575 -19.51 2.46 -27.88
C ALA A 575 -20.67 3.33 -28.34
N ALA A 576 -21.85 3.14 -27.75
CA ALA A 576 -23.02 3.96 -28.02
C ALA A 576 -22.79 5.45 -27.68
N PHE A 577 -22.10 5.74 -26.55
CA PHE A 577 -21.71 7.10 -26.20
C PHE A 577 -20.83 7.71 -27.29
N ARG A 578 -19.75 7.02 -27.66
CA ARG A 578 -18.77 7.51 -28.65
C ARG A 578 -19.33 7.72 -30.04
N THR A 579 -20.28 6.88 -30.45
CA THR A 579 -20.74 6.84 -31.85
C THR A 579 -22.13 7.49 -32.08
N ILE A 580 -22.98 7.44 -31.08
CA ILE A 580 -24.38 7.90 -31.20
C ILE A 580 -24.64 9.09 -30.29
N LEU A 581 -24.41 8.94 -28.98
CA LEU A 581 -24.82 9.94 -27.99
C LEU A 581 -24.07 11.26 -28.14
N THR A 582 -22.78 11.25 -28.48
CA THR A 582 -21.97 12.48 -28.70
C THR A 582 -22.37 13.23 -29.96
N ARG A 583 -23.21 12.62 -30.86
CA ARG A 583 -23.78 13.28 -32.04
C ARG A 583 -25.20 13.84 -31.82
N MET A 584 -25.77 13.60 -30.62
CA MET A 584 -27.07 14.20 -30.27
C MET A 584 -26.91 15.72 -30.13
N PRO A 585 -27.95 16.48 -30.41
CA PRO A 585 -27.94 17.93 -30.18
C PRO A 585 -27.63 18.21 -28.72
N GLN A 586 -26.61 19.06 -28.49
CA GLN A 586 -26.29 19.56 -27.15
C GLN A 586 -27.37 20.54 -26.69
N ASP A 587 -27.52 20.60 -25.39
CA ASP A 587 -28.45 21.47 -24.69
C ASP A 587 -27.60 22.52 -23.98
N ASP A 588 -27.61 23.75 -24.50
CA ASP A 588 -26.75 24.82 -24.01
C ASP A 588 -27.12 25.28 -22.58
N SER A 589 -28.32 24.94 -22.11
CA SER A 589 -28.75 25.21 -20.71
C SER A 589 -28.35 24.12 -19.72
N LEU A 590 -27.89 22.94 -20.19
CA LEU A 590 -27.73 21.76 -19.34
C LEU A 590 -26.36 21.74 -18.64
N VAL A 591 -26.39 21.73 -17.31
CA VAL A 591 -25.24 21.63 -16.44
C VAL A 591 -25.31 20.30 -15.63
N VAL A 592 -24.23 19.52 -15.65
CA VAL A 592 -24.13 18.28 -14.85
C VAL A 592 -23.12 18.44 -13.74
N PHE A 593 -23.55 18.13 -12.52
CA PHE A 593 -22.73 18.16 -11.30
C PHE A 593 -22.43 16.75 -10.82
N GLU A 594 -21.19 16.52 -10.39
CA GLU A 594 -20.78 15.28 -9.73
C GLU A 594 -19.73 15.60 -8.65
N SER A 595 -19.89 15.03 -7.43
CA SER A 595 -18.86 15.11 -6.39
C SER A 595 -18.41 13.71 -5.99
N PHE A 596 -17.09 13.52 -5.82
CA PHE A 596 -16.47 12.27 -5.40
C PHE A 596 -17.01 11.04 -6.16
N GLN A 597 -17.12 11.16 -7.49
CA GLN A 597 -17.67 10.13 -8.39
C GLN A 597 -19.13 9.73 -8.07
N GLY A 598 -19.93 10.68 -7.67
CA GLY A 598 -21.35 10.51 -7.34
C GLY A 598 -21.62 9.90 -5.95
N ARG A 599 -20.61 9.84 -5.09
CA ARG A 599 -20.76 9.31 -3.73
C ARG A 599 -21.42 10.32 -2.78
N GLN A 600 -21.24 11.59 -3.04
CA GLN A 600 -21.73 12.72 -2.24
C GLN A 600 -22.34 13.79 -3.14
N ALA A 601 -23.11 14.70 -2.57
CA ALA A 601 -23.58 15.93 -3.20
C ALA A 601 -23.10 17.12 -2.36
N SER A 602 -21.80 17.38 -2.32
CA SER A 602 -21.11 18.30 -1.44
C SER A 602 -19.95 19.00 -2.15
N ASP A 603 -19.15 19.74 -1.39
CA ASP A 603 -17.91 20.39 -1.84
C ASP A 603 -18.17 21.53 -2.86
N SER A 604 -17.14 22.01 -3.56
CA SER A 604 -17.22 23.11 -4.53
C SER A 604 -18.31 22.95 -5.60
N PRO A 605 -18.56 21.74 -6.17
CA PRO A 605 -19.70 21.57 -7.09
C PRO A 605 -21.04 21.88 -6.43
N ARG A 606 -21.19 21.68 -5.12
CA ARG A 606 -22.41 22.00 -4.38
C ARG A 606 -22.59 23.52 -4.21
N ALA A 607 -21.53 24.24 -3.85
CA ALA A 607 -21.58 25.70 -3.74
C ALA A 607 -21.96 26.34 -5.08
N ILE A 608 -21.34 25.91 -6.19
CA ILE A 608 -21.66 26.39 -7.53
C ILE A 608 -23.12 26.06 -7.92
N PHE A 609 -23.59 24.85 -7.59
CA PHE A 609 -24.97 24.44 -7.87
C PHE A 609 -26.00 25.31 -7.14
N GLU A 610 -25.80 25.61 -5.87
CA GLU A 610 -26.74 26.43 -5.07
C GLU A 610 -26.81 27.86 -5.58
N GLU A 611 -25.68 28.45 -5.87
CA GLU A 611 -25.61 29.81 -6.40
C GLU A 611 -26.24 29.90 -7.82
N LEU A 612 -25.91 28.95 -8.73
CA LEU A 612 -26.55 28.91 -10.06
C LEU A 612 -28.06 28.69 -9.98
N ARG A 613 -28.52 27.87 -9.02
CA ARG A 613 -29.96 27.66 -8.82
C ARG A 613 -30.66 28.94 -8.40
N ALA A 614 -30.01 29.80 -7.63
CA ALA A 614 -30.54 31.06 -7.15
C ALA A 614 -30.49 32.15 -8.24
N THR A 615 -29.39 32.19 -9.02
CA THR A 615 -29.10 33.32 -9.92
C THR A 615 -29.36 33.03 -11.39
N ARG A 616 -29.46 31.74 -11.82
CA ARG A 616 -29.60 31.36 -13.23
C ARG A 616 -30.75 30.35 -13.45
N PRO A 617 -32.01 30.80 -13.34
CA PRO A 617 -33.17 29.94 -13.56
C PRO A 617 -33.33 29.44 -15.02
N ASP A 618 -32.59 30.01 -15.96
CA ASP A 618 -32.47 29.59 -17.33
C ASP A 618 -31.72 28.29 -17.54
N LEU A 619 -30.91 27.86 -16.54
CA LEU A 619 -30.12 26.66 -16.61
C LEU A 619 -30.85 25.42 -16.08
N THR A 620 -30.63 24.29 -16.72
CA THR A 620 -31.12 22.98 -16.30
C THR A 620 -30.03 22.27 -15.50
N LEU A 621 -30.13 22.25 -14.16
CA LEU A 621 -29.14 21.69 -13.28
C LEU A 621 -29.43 20.21 -12.95
N VAL A 622 -28.48 19.31 -13.14
CA VAL A 622 -28.62 17.87 -12.94
C VAL A 622 -27.47 17.31 -12.08
N TRP A 623 -27.81 16.58 -11.01
CA TRP A 623 -26.84 15.87 -10.18
C TRP A 623 -26.66 14.40 -10.59
N SER A 624 -25.41 13.95 -10.70
CA SER A 624 -25.04 12.55 -10.86
C SER A 624 -24.78 11.92 -9.50
N LEU A 625 -25.55 10.88 -9.15
CA LEU A 625 -25.45 10.16 -7.88
C LEU A 625 -25.13 8.69 -8.08
N GLY A 626 -24.33 8.12 -7.15
CA GLY A 626 -23.96 6.71 -7.17
C GLY A 626 -25.14 5.77 -6.78
N PRO A 627 -24.99 4.45 -7.02
CA PRO A 627 -26.08 3.48 -6.80
C PRO A 627 -26.42 3.23 -5.33
N THR A 628 -25.67 3.74 -4.37
CA THR A 628 -25.86 3.51 -2.91
C THR A 628 -26.84 4.49 -2.25
N GLY A 629 -27.46 5.37 -2.98
CA GLY A 629 -28.73 6.06 -2.66
C GLY A 629 -28.82 6.97 -1.42
N ARG A 630 -27.79 7.05 -0.56
CA ARG A 630 -27.80 7.95 0.62
C ARG A 630 -27.47 9.41 0.28
N SER A 631 -26.93 9.66 -0.89
CA SER A 631 -26.38 10.96 -1.30
C SER A 631 -27.40 11.98 -1.79
N GLY A 632 -28.67 11.61 -1.96
CA GLY A 632 -29.70 12.50 -2.52
C GLY A 632 -30.64 13.17 -1.52
N SER A 633 -30.62 12.76 -0.23
CA SER A 633 -31.51 13.32 0.80
C SER A 633 -31.23 14.79 1.11
N ASP A 634 -29.99 15.24 0.90
CA ASP A 634 -29.52 16.57 1.28
C ASP A 634 -29.62 17.60 0.14
N LEU A 635 -30.04 17.15 -1.06
CA LEU A 635 -30.29 18.07 -2.16
C LEU A 635 -31.65 18.78 -2.00
N PRO A 636 -31.76 20.06 -2.39
CA PRO A 636 -33.02 20.79 -2.36
C PRO A 636 -34.13 20.05 -3.11
N ARG A 637 -35.36 20.12 -2.57
CA ARG A 637 -36.55 19.49 -3.18
C ARG A 637 -36.66 19.92 -4.64
N GLY A 638 -37.00 18.97 -5.52
CA GLY A 638 -37.17 19.22 -6.96
C GLY A 638 -35.83 19.16 -7.77
N THR A 639 -34.70 18.93 -7.16
CA THR A 639 -33.43 18.75 -7.88
C THR A 639 -33.49 17.50 -8.78
N ARG A 640 -33.22 17.70 -10.08
CA ARG A 640 -33.10 16.60 -11.04
C ARG A 640 -31.87 15.77 -10.80
N THR A 641 -32.03 14.46 -10.66
CA THR A 641 -30.91 13.54 -10.42
C THR A 641 -30.84 12.41 -11.45
N VAL A 642 -29.61 11.91 -11.72
CA VAL A 642 -29.38 10.73 -12.56
C VAL A 642 -28.47 9.73 -11.83
N SER A 643 -28.76 8.44 -11.97
CA SER A 643 -27.93 7.41 -11.37
C SER A 643 -26.65 7.20 -12.19
N ARG A 644 -25.50 7.35 -11.58
CA ARG A 644 -24.17 7.22 -12.19
C ARG A 644 -24.01 5.89 -12.92
N GLY A 645 -23.66 5.92 -14.19
CA GLY A 645 -23.49 4.73 -15.03
C GLY A 645 -24.77 4.19 -15.65
N SER A 646 -25.95 4.81 -15.41
CA SER A 646 -27.20 4.50 -16.11
C SER A 646 -27.17 5.00 -17.56
N TRP A 647 -28.14 4.59 -18.36
CA TRP A 647 -28.31 5.14 -19.72
C TRP A 647 -28.64 6.64 -19.70
N ASP A 648 -29.45 7.09 -18.74
CA ASP A 648 -29.78 8.51 -18.59
C ASP A 648 -28.59 9.34 -18.18
N TYR A 649 -27.70 8.82 -17.34
CA TYR A 649 -26.40 9.44 -17.02
C TYR A 649 -25.59 9.69 -18.29
N PHE A 650 -25.44 8.67 -19.17
CA PHE A 650 -24.68 8.85 -20.40
C PHE A 650 -25.36 9.80 -21.39
N LYS A 651 -26.70 9.78 -21.46
CA LYS A 651 -27.44 10.73 -22.30
C LYS A 651 -27.28 12.17 -21.83
N VAL A 652 -27.39 12.38 -20.49
CA VAL A 652 -27.25 13.71 -19.91
C VAL A 652 -25.82 14.23 -20.12
N LEU A 653 -24.80 13.42 -19.88
CA LEU A 653 -23.39 13.81 -20.13
C LEU A 653 -23.10 14.12 -21.60
N ALA A 654 -23.71 13.37 -22.52
CA ALA A 654 -23.48 13.58 -23.95
C ALA A 654 -24.13 14.89 -24.48
N ARG A 655 -25.23 15.31 -23.83
CA ARG A 655 -25.97 16.51 -24.22
C ARG A 655 -25.56 17.76 -23.44
N ALA A 656 -24.92 17.59 -22.27
CA ALA A 656 -24.62 18.71 -21.40
C ALA A 656 -23.57 19.67 -22.01
N ARG A 657 -23.90 20.97 -21.92
CA ARG A 657 -22.95 22.05 -22.27
C ARG A 657 -21.86 22.21 -21.22
N TYR A 658 -22.18 21.92 -19.95
CA TYR A 658 -21.23 22.08 -18.83
C TYR A 658 -21.16 20.84 -17.97
N TRP A 659 -19.92 20.43 -17.63
CA TRP A 659 -19.61 19.43 -16.60
C TRP A 659 -18.88 20.12 -15.46
N VAL A 660 -19.34 19.91 -14.24
CA VAL A 660 -18.70 20.45 -13.01
C VAL A 660 -18.46 19.28 -12.06
N ASP A 661 -17.20 19.01 -11.72
CA ASP A 661 -16.86 18.00 -10.73
C ASP A 661 -15.58 18.31 -9.97
N ASN A 662 -15.32 17.53 -8.88
CA ASN A 662 -14.15 17.71 -8.01
C ASN A 662 -13.21 16.50 -7.95
N PHE A 663 -13.50 15.39 -8.69
CA PHE A 663 -12.70 14.17 -8.60
C PHE A 663 -12.36 13.54 -9.95
N GLY A 664 -13.22 13.66 -10.90
CA GLY A 664 -13.07 13.17 -12.29
C GLY A 664 -14.23 12.31 -12.79
N MET A 665 -14.79 12.70 -13.91
CA MET A 665 -15.74 11.93 -14.69
C MET A 665 -15.13 10.59 -15.15
N PRO A 666 -15.91 9.57 -15.55
CA PRO A 666 -15.36 8.27 -15.95
C PRO A 666 -14.21 8.39 -16.93
N ARG A 667 -13.06 7.79 -16.59
CA ARG A 667 -11.77 7.98 -17.29
C ARG A 667 -11.80 7.66 -18.79
N ASP A 668 -12.61 6.66 -19.18
CA ASP A 668 -12.69 6.20 -20.57
C ASP A 668 -13.76 6.95 -21.40
N LEU A 669 -14.44 7.94 -20.80
CA LEU A 669 -15.50 8.69 -21.45
C LEU A 669 -14.91 9.88 -22.22
N PRO A 670 -15.06 9.97 -23.56
CA PRO A 670 -14.63 11.15 -24.28
C PRO A 670 -15.52 12.34 -23.91
N LYS A 671 -14.96 13.52 -23.83
CA LYS A 671 -15.72 14.76 -23.67
C LYS A 671 -16.32 15.17 -25.03
N PRO A 672 -17.61 15.53 -25.10
CA PRO A 672 -18.18 16.12 -26.34
C PRO A 672 -17.47 17.45 -26.67
N ALA A 673 -17.30 17.75 -27.96
CA ALA A 673 -16.43 18.85 -28.40
C ALA A 673 -16.87 20.24 -27.90
N ARG A 674 -18.20 20.46 -27.74
CA ARG A 674 -18.75 21.74 -27.26
C ARG A 674 -18.97 21.76 -25.73
N THR A 675 -18.68 20.68 -25.02
CA THR A 675 -18.81 20.64 -23.55
C THR A 675 -17.64 21.37 -22.88
N THR A 676 -17.95 22.31 -22.01
CA THR A 676 -16.98 22.94 -21.11
C THR A 676 -16.90 22.13 -19.83
N TYR A 677 -15.69 21.68 -19.45
CA TYR A 677 -15.45 20.88 -18.25
C TYR A 677 -14.71 21.69 -17.21
N VAL A 678 -15.40 22.02 -16.13
CA VAL A 678 -14.90 22.74 -14.98
C VAL A 678 -14.47 21.74 -13.91
N GLN A 679 -13.19 21.67 -13.61
CA GLN A 679 -12.62 20.88 -12.54
C GLN A 679 -12.35 21.76 -11.33
N THR A 680 -13.01 21.49 -10.21
CA THR A 680 -12.82 22.27 -8.98
C THR A 680 -11.79 21.69 -8.05
N TRP A 681 -11.38 20.44 -8.31
CA TRP A 681 -10.56 19.63 -7.41
C TRP A 681 -11.20 19.50 -6.01
N HIS A 682 -10.48 18.95 -5.01
CA HIS A 682 -11.04 18.64 -3.68
C HIS A 682 -10.08 18.91 -2.52
N GLY A 683 -9.12 19.80 -2.70
CA GLY A 683 -8.20 20.25 -1.65
C GLY A 683 -6.81 20.59 -2.18
N THR A 684 -6.13 21.51 -1.50
CA THR A 684 -4.74 21.85 -1.80
C THR A 684 -3.84 20.63 -1.47
N PRO A 685 -2.94 20.21 -2.38
CA PRO A 685 -2.14 19.02 -2.18
C PRO A 685 -1.12 19.17 -1.06
N VAL A 686 -1.18 18.34 -0.03
CA VAL A 686 -0.09 18.12 0.92
C VAL A 686 0.88 17.09 0.37
N LYS A 687 0.32 15.99 -0.15
CA LYS A 687 1.07 14.87 -0.73
C LYS A 687 1.34 15.09 -2.20
N ARG A 688 2.47 14.62 -2.70
CA ARG A 688 2.80 14.67 -4.13
C ARG A 688 1.74 13.94 -4.96
N LEU A 689 1.38 14.50 -6.10
CA LEU A 689 0.33 14.01 -6.97
C LEU A 689 0.86 13.73 -8.39
N PHE A 690 0.11 12.97 -9.16
CA PHE A 690 0.33 12.70 -10.60
C PHE A 690 1.79 12.38 -10.95
N SER A 691 2.42 13.13 -11.84
CA SER A 691 3.80 12.90 -12.27
C SER A 691 4.84 13.11 -11.18
N ASP A 692 4.50 13.80 -10.09
CA ASP A 692 5.39 13.95 -8.94
C ASP A 692 5.39 12.70 -8.03
N THR A 693 4.48 11.75 -8.26
CA THR A 693 4.51 10.43 -7.63
C THR A 693 5.30 9.45 -8.49
N THR A 694 6.17 8.65 -7.86
CA THR A 694 6.92 7.59 -8.53
C THR A 694 6.02 6.62 -9.26
N ARG A 695 4.85 6.30 -8.68
CA ARG A 695 3.84 5.42 -9.26
C ARG A 695 3.35 5.87 -10.65
N VAL A 696 3.18 7.17 -10.85
CA VAL A 696 2.69 7.72 -12.13
C VAL A 696 3.85 8.07 -13.04
N ARG A 697 4.91 8.70 -12.50
CA ARG A 697 6.11 9.10 -13.23
C ARG A 697 6.76 7.90 -13.94
N ASP A 698 6.94 6.80 -13.21
CA ASP A 698 7.69 5.64 -13.65
C ASP A 698 6.81 4.57 -14.34
N ASN A 699 5.52 4.83 -14.50
CA ASN A 699 4.56 3.94 -15.14
C ASN A 699 3.89 4.60 -16.36
N PRO A 700 4.46 4.45 -17.58
CA PRO A 700 3.93 5.08 -18.79
C PRO A 700 2.43 4.78 -19.07
N PRO A 701 1.91 3.55 -18.85
CA PRO A 701 0.48 3.28 -18.96
C PRO A 701 -0.37 4.10 -17.97
N GLU A 702 0.06 4.24 -16.72
CA GLU A 702 -0.65 5.04 -15.72
C GLU A 702 -0.52 6.53 -16.03
N ARG A 703 0.67 7.03 -16.38
CA ARG A 703 0.89 8.41 -16.83
C ARG A 703 -0.03 8.76 -17.99
N SER A 704 -0.04 7.93 -19.05
CA SER A 704 -0.95 8.14 -20.19
C SER A 704 -2.43 8.08 -19.80
N ARG A 705 -2.76 7.28 -18.82
CA ARG A 705 -4.13 7.15 -18.31
C ARG A 705 -4.56 8.38 -17.51
N PHE A 706 -3.67 8.94 -16.67
CA PHE A 706 -3.91 10.18 -15.94
C PHE A 706 -3.94 11.36 -16.88
N GLN A 707 -2.99 11.44 -17.85
CA GLN A 707 -2.98 12.52 -18.82
C GLN A 707 -4.30 12.60 -19.60
N ARG A 708 -4.84 11.47 -20.09
CA ARG A 708 -6.17 11.44 -20.75
C ARG A 708 -7.33 11.88 -19.84
N LEU A 709 -7.19 11.82 -18.52
CA LEU A 709 -8.17 12.39 -17.60
C LEU A 709 -8.04 13.91 -17.56
N VAL A 710 -6.83 14.40 -17.42
CA VAL A 710 -6.50 15.83 -17.31
C VAL A 710 -6.78 16.58 -18.64
N ASP A 711 -6.42 16.00 -19.79
CA ASP A 711 -6.65 16.57 -21.13
C ASP A 711 -8.13 16.89 -21.45
N ARG A 712 -9.06 16.42 -20.63
CA ARG A 712 -10.50 16.73 -20.77
C ARG A 712 -10.93 17.98 -20.01
N TRP A 713 -10.12 18.42 -19.03
CA TRP A 713 -10.44 19.62 -18.26
C TRP A 713 -10.18 20.86 -19.11
N ASP A 714 -11.17 21.73 -19.21
CA ASP A 714 -10.98 23.02 -19.88
C ASP A 714 -10.57 24.09 -18.88
N LEU A 715 -11.17 24.02 -17.69
CA LEU A 715 -10.98 25.00 -16.61
C LEU A 715 -10.63 24.26 -15.32
N LEU A 716 -9.61 24.74 -14.61
CA LEU A 716 -9.19 24.25 -13.29
C LEU A 716 -9.23 25.41 -12.28
N VAL A 717 -9.96 25.23 -11.17
CA VAL A 717 -10.03 26.21 -10.09
C VAL A 717 -8.77 26.11 -9.23
N ALA A 718 -8.10 27.23 -8.97
CA ALA A 718 -6.85 27.30 -8.23
C ALA A 718 -6.93 28.33 -7.10
N PRO A 719 -6.70 27.93 -5.82
CA PRO A 719 -6.76 28.81 -4.66
C PRO A 719 -5.45 29.59 -4.40
N SER A 720 -4.35 29.19 -5.01
CA SER A 720 -3.05 29.79 -4.68
C SER A 720 -1.96 29.48 -5.73
N PRO A 721 -0.87 30.26 -5.77
CA PRO A 721 0.33 29.92 -6.55
C PRO A 721 0.98 28.60 -6.14
N PHE A 722 0.85 28.19 -4.87
CA PHE A 722 1.32 26.88 -4.42
C PHE A 722 0.51 25.74 -5.07
N PHE A 723 -0.80 25.90 -5.20
CA PHE A 723 -1.65 24.92 -5.89
C PHE A 723 -1.25 24.82 -7.38
N GLU A 724 -0.97 25.93 -8.01
CA GLU A 724 -0.46 25.96 -9.39
C GLU A 724 0.85 25.19 -9.50
N HIS A 725 1.83 25.49 -8.65
CA HIS A 725 3.11 24.79 -8.63
C HIS A 725 2.97 23.28 -8.37
N SER A 726 2.13 22.87 -7.44
CA SER A 726 1.99 21.47 -7.05
C SER A 726 1.05 20.68 -7.97
N MET A 727 -0.13 21.23 -8.31
CA MET A 727 -1.18 20.54 -9.04
C MET A 727 -1.06 20.69 -10.55
N VAL A 728 -0.92 21.93 -11.05
CA VAL A 728 -0.92 22.22 -12.50
C VAL A 728 0.29 21.57 -13.16
N ARG A 729 1.46 21.74 -12.57
CA ARG A 729 2.70 21.15 -13.08
C ARG A 729 2.67 19.62 -13.01
N SER A 730 2.30 19.03 -11.86
CA SER A 730 2.29 17.57 -11.69
C SER A 730 1.26 16.87 -12.56
N ALA A 731 0.14 17.53 -12.84
CA ALA A 731 -0.90 17.02 -13.72
C ALA A 731 -0.59 17.25 -15.21
N ASN A 732 0.41 18.08 -15.54
CA ASN A 732 0.68 18.56 -16.89
C ASN A 732 -0.61 19.12 -17.55
N PHE A 733 -1.29 20.02 -16.80
CA PHE A 733 -2.53 20.64 -17.24
C PHE A 733 -2.24 21.79 -18.21
N ALA A 734 -2.96 21.85 -19.32
CA ALA A 734 -2.77 22.83 -20.39
C ALA A 734 -4.04 23.65 -20.71
N GLY A 735 -5.08 23.54 -19.88
CA GLY A 735 -6.29 24.35 -20.00
C GLY A 735 -6.18 25.72 -19.30
N ASP A 736 -7.31 26.41 -19.17
CA ASP A 736 -7.37 27.71 -18.52
C ASP A 736 -7.44 27.56 -17.00
N LEU A 737 -6.66 28.37 -16.27
CA LEU A 737 -6.60 28.38 -14.81
C LEU A 737 -7.50 29.49 -14.26
N LEU A 738 -8.44 29.14 -13.37
CA LEU A 738 -9.29 30.10 -12.66
C LEU A 738 -8.69 30.37 -11.26
N GLN A 739 -8.00 31.48 -11.11
CA GLN A 739 -7.43 31.93 -9.85
C GLN A 739 -8.50 32.68 -9.03
N THR A 740 -9.36 31.96 -8.32
CA THR A 740 -10.57 32.50 -7.68
C THR A 740 -10.74 32.13 -6.22
N GLY A 741 -9.84 31.35 -5.63
CA GLY A 741 -10.15 30.65 -4.39
C GLY A 741 -11.00 29.39 -4.62
N VAL A 742 -11.45 28.75 -3.54
CA VAL A 742 -12.21 27.48 -3.57
C VAL A 742 -13.68 27.76 -3.23
N PRO A 743 -14.65 27.46 -4.12
CA PRO A 743 -16.08 27.78 -3.91
C PRO A 743 -16.67 27.29 -2.58
N ARG A 744 -16.28 26.08 -2.10
CA ARG A 744 -16.78 25.57 -0.81
C ARG A 744 -16.32 26.40 0.40
N ASN A 745 -15.22 27.16 0.26
CA ASN A 745 -14.64 27.94 1.33
C ASN A 745 -15.32 29.31 1.53
N ASP A 746 -16.14 29.76 0.58
CA ASP A 746 -16.84 31.05 0.67
C ASP A 746 -17.65 31.19 1.97
N ALA A 747 -18.28 30.09 2.43
CA ALA A 747 -19.06 30.08 3.65
C ALA A 747 -18.19 30.28 4.91
N LEU A 748 -16.95 29.75 4.91
CA LEU A 748 -15.99 29.92 6.02
C LEU A 748 -15.51 31.36 6.11
N VAL A 749 -15.16 31.96 4.97
CA VAL A 749 -14.70 33.35 4.90
C VAL A 749 -15.81 34.31 5.32
N ARG A 750 -17.00 34.16 4.77
CA ARG A 750 -18.17 34.98 5.12
C ARG A 750 -18.56 34.86 6.61
N ALA A 751 -18.52 33.63 7.18
CA ALA A 751 -18.78 33.44 8.60
C ALA A 751 -17.73 34.17 9.47
N ARG A 752 -16.47 34.14 9.09
CA ARG A 752 -15.41 34.88 9.79
C ARG A 752 -15.64 36.41 9.73
N GLU A 753 -16.04 36.95 8.60
CA GLU A 753 -16.25 38.38 8.37
C GLU A 753 -17.53 38.89 9.07
N SER A 754 -18.60 38.08 9.11
CA SER A 754 -19.86 38.45 9.78
C SER A 754 -19.91 38.14 11.28
N GLY A 755 -18.92 37.44 11.81
CA GLY A 755 -18.88 36.94 13.20
C GLY A 755 -19.11 35.44 13.29
N LEU A 756 -18.15 34.73 13.89
CA LEU A 756 -18.16 33.25 13.92
C LEU A 756 -19.23 32.67 14.88
N ASP A 757 -19.66 33.43 15.93
CA ASP A 757 -20.49 32.88 16.97
C ASP A 757 -21.86 32.39 16.47
N GLU A 758 -22.53 33.20 15.63
CA GLU A 758 -23.84 32.84 15.06
C GLU A 758 -23.72 31.62 14.11
N ALA A 759 -22.69 31.61 13.26
CA ALA A 759 -22.43 30.50 12.35
C ALA A 759 -22.08 29.21 13.09
N THR A 760 -21.29 29.30 14.18
CA THR A 760 -20.95 28.20 15.07
C THR A 760 -22.18 27.64 15.79
N ALA A 761 -22.99 28.50 16.38
CA ALA A 761 -24.21 28.07 17.05
C ALA A 761 -25.18 27.37 16.09
N SER A 762 -25.37 27.94 14.90
CA SER A 762 -26.20 27.34 13.85
C SER A 762 -25.68 25.98 13.40
N ALA A 763 -24.36 25.85 13.20
CA ALA A 763 -23.73 24.58 12.79
C ALA A 763 -23.84 23.51 13.89
N ARG A 764 -23.65 23.89 15.17
CA ARG A 764 -23.81 22.96 16.30
C ARG A 764 -25.26 22.51 16.47
N GLN A 765 -26.21 23.42 16.32
CA GLN A 765 -27.64 23.08 16.36
C GLN A 765 -28.00 22.10 15.20
N ALA A 766 -27.53 22.35 14.01
CA ALA A 766 -27.77 21.48 12.85
C ALA A 766 -27.22 20.05 13.01
N LEU A 767 -26.18 19.89 13.82
CA LEU A 767 -25.50 18.63 14.09
C LEU A 767 -25.88 18.01 15.43
N ASP A 768 -26.75 18.61 16.19
CA ASP A 768 -27.16 18.19 17.55
C ASP A 768 -25.94 18.00 18.49
N LEU A 769 -25.06 18.99 18.51
CA LEU A 769 -23.83 18.97 19.30
C LEU A 769 -23.97 19.70 20.63
N PRO A 770 -23.18 19.32 21.66
CA PRO A 770 -23.17 20.02 22.95
C PRO A 770 -22.75 21.49 22.79
N THR A 771 -23.34 22.38 23.59
CA THR A 771 -23.06 23.82 23.63
C THR A 771 -22.25 24.24 24.83
N ASP A 772 -22.09 23.36 25.80
CA ASP A 772 -21.40 23.56 27.08
C ASP A 772 -19.91 23.18 27.04
N ARG A 773 -19.43 22.70 25.92
CA ARG A 773 -18.02 22.28 25.73
C ARG A 773 -17.43 22.82 24.44
N LYS A 774 -16.10 22.89 24.41
CA LYS A 774 -15.34 23.13 23.19
C LYS A 774 -15.41 21.88 22.28
N ILE A 775 -15.44 22.09 20.98
CA ILE A 775 -15.53 21.02 19.97
C ILE A 775 -14.20 20.87 19.26
N LEU A 776 -13.60 19.67 19.32
CA LEU A 776 -12.37 19.32 18.60
C LEU A 776 -12.72 18.44 17.38
N LEU A 777 -12.46 18.92 16.18
CA LEU A 777 -12.59 18.10 14.96
C LEU A 777 -11.32 17.28 14.73
N PHE A 778 -11.41 15.97 14.90
CA PHE A 778 -10.31 15.04 14.54
C PHE A 778 -10.52 14.47 13.13
N ALA A 779 -9.71 14.91 12.18
CA ALA A 779 -9.83 14.58 10.77
C ALA A 779 -8.48 14.09 10.19
N PRO A 780 -8.04 12.86 10.52
CA PRO A 780 -6.77 12.32 10.07
C PRO A 780 -6.81 11.89 8.60
N THR A 781 -5.62 11.81 7.99
CA THR A 781 -5.42 11.24 6.66
C THR A 781 -5.70 9.74 6.66
N TYR A 782 -6.32 9.24 5.58
CA TYR A 782 -6.50 7.81 5.36
C TYR A 782 -5.17 7.06 5.30
N ARG A 783 -5.12 5.98 6.07
CA ARG A 783 -4.04 5.00 6.00
C ARG A 783 -4.62 3.67 5.53
N SER A 784 -4.09 3.13 4.43
CA SER A 784 -4.54 1.83 3.95
C SER A 784 -4.11 0.74 4.95
N PRO A 785 -4.90 -0.34 5.11
CA PRO A 785 -4.50 -1.47 5.96
C PRO A 785 -3.17 -2.13 5.54
N ASP A 786 -2.77 -1.95 4.27
CA ASP A 786 -1.49 -2.43 3.73
C ASP A 786 -0.36 -1.40 3.93
N GLU A 787 -0.70 -0.14 4.23
CA GLU A 787 0.17 1.01 4.50
C GLU A 787 0.16 1.40 6.00
N ALA A 788 -0.67 0.75 6.82
CA ALA A 788 -0.64 0.94 8.26
C ALA A 788 0.74 0.52 8.76
N THR A 789 1.60 1.52 8.85
CA THR A 789 2.94 1.36 9.40
C THR A 789 2.81 1.02 10.89
N ALA A 790 3.73 0.23 11.39
CA ALA A 790 3.84 -0.03 12.82
C ALA A 790 4.04 1.27 13.67
N ALA A 791 4.25 2.39 13.02
CA ALA A 791 4.49 3.70 13.62
C ALA A 791 3.22 4.52 13.87
N TYR A 792 2.08 4.22 13.20
CA TYR A 792 0.85 4.96 13.47
C TYR A 792 0.12 4.38 14.67
N THR A 793 0.06 5.15 15.75
CA THR A 793 -0.73 4.85 16.93
C THR A 793 -2.03 5.65 16.84
N PRO A 794 -3.22 5.00 16.78
CA PRO A 794 -4.49 5.71 16.89
C PRO A 794 -4.59 6.42 18.24
N LEU A 795 -5.30 7.53 18.30
CA LEU A 795 -5.64 8.17 19.57
C LEU A 795 -6.52 7.24 20.41
N ASP A 796 -6.16 7.12 21.68
CA ASP A 796 -6.97 6.44 22.70
C ASP A 796 -7.99 7.42 23.27
N LEU A 797 -9.26 7.16 22.95
CA LEU A 797 -10.34 8.04 23.37
C LEU A 797 -10.63 7.96 24.88
N GLU A 798 -10.30 6.86 25.56
CA GLU A 798 -10.49 6.72 27.01
C GLU A 798 -9.50 7.61 27.75
N ILE A 799 -8.21 7.51 27.41
CA ILE A 799 -7.15 8.36 27.99
C ILE A 799 -7.43 9.85 27.69
N LEU A 800 -7.89 10.13 26.47
CA LEU A 800 -8.21 11.51 26.09
C LEU A 800 -9.43 12.04 26.84
N ALA A 801 -10.45 11.18 27.06
CA ALA A 801 -11.65 11.52 27.85
C ALA A 801 -11.33 11.76 29.32
N GLU A 802 -10.41 10.99 29.91
CA GLU A 802 -9.95 11.20 31.28
C GLU A 802 -9.19 12.52 31.45
N ALA A 803 -8.38 12.87 30.44
CA ALA A 803 -7.52 14.06 30.50
C ALA A 803 -8.30 15.37 30.22
N VAL A 804 -9.17 15.39 29.19
CA VAL A 804 -9.79 16.64 28.70
C VAL A 804 -11.31 16.53 28.51
N GLY A 805 -11.95 15.46 28.99
CA GLY A 805 -13.36 15.16 28.71
C GLY A 805 -14.38 16.07 29.35
N GLU A 806 -14.02 16.85 30.36
CA GLU A 806 -14.90 17.88 30.96
C GLU A 806 -14.99 19.12 30.08
N GLU A 807 -13.92 19.47 29.37
CA GLU A 807 -13.82 20.68 28.55
C GLU A 807 -14.13 20.46 27.09
N TRP A 808 -13.76 19.27 26.53
CA TRP A 808 -13.80 18.98 25.11
C TRP A 808 -14.83 17.91 24.73
N TYR A 809 -15.42 18.07 23.54
CA TYR A 809 -16.16 17.03 22.83
C TYR A 809 -15.50 16.78 21.47
N ILE A 810 -15.22 15.52 21.12
CA ILE A 810 -14.46 15.18 19.92
C ILE A 810 -15.37 14.72 18.77
N LEU A 811 -15.26 15.35 17.61
CA LEU A 811 -15.86 14.89 16.36
C LEU A 811 -14.88 14.03 15.60
N LEU A 812 -15.14 12.72 15.52
CA LEU A 812 -14.33 11.78 14.77
C LEU A 812 -14.79 11.75 13.31
N ARG A 813 -13.92 12.20 12.41
CA ARG A 813 -14.17 12.15 10.97
C ARG A 813 -13.14 11.27 10.29
N ASP A 814 -13.42 10.00 10.19
CA ASP A 814 -12.62 9.07 9.37
C ASP A 814 -12.78 9.36 7.88
N HIS A 815 -11.75 8.99 7.12
CA HIS A 815 -11.81 9.07 5.66
C HIS A 815 -12.91 8.16 5.11
N TYR A 816 -13.60 8.57 4.05
CA TYR A 816 -14.71 7.82 3.43
C TYR A 816 -14.36 6.40 2.92
N PHE A 817 -13.09 6.01 2.91
CA PHE A 817 -12.63 4.64 2.69
C PHE A 817 -12.50 3.82 3.99
N SER A 818 -12.47 4.47 5.15
CA SER A 818 -12.42 3.83 6.45
C SER A 818 -13.80 3.27 6.83
N LYS A 819 -13.84 2.27 7.69
CA LYS A 819 -15.08 1.92 8.38
C LYS A 819 -15.23 2.90 9.54
N PRO A 820 -16.48 3.39 9.80
CA PRO A 820 -16.72 4.24 10.97
C PRO A 820 -16.12 3.61 12.22
N ALA A 821 -15.38 4.39 13.01
CA ALA A 821 -14.92 3.96 14.31
C ALA A 821 -16.14 3.63 15.17
N ALA A 822 -16.18 2.45 15.75
CA ALA A 822 -17.24 2.12 16.71
C ALA A 822 -16.88 2.79 18.03
N ILE A 823 -17.44 3.97 18.29
CA ILE A 823 -17.34 4.63 19.59
C ILE A 823 -18.05 3.76 20.63
N GLU A 824 -17.34 3.38 21.67
CA GLU A 824 -17.93 2.61 22.76
C GLU A 824 -19.10 3.39 23.41
N PRO A 825 -20.18 2.70 23.83
CA PRO A 825 -21.34 3.41 24.41
C PRO A 825 -21.00 4.31 25.60
N GLY A 826 -19.97 3.94 26.37
CA GLY A 826 -19.47 4.71 27.51
C GLY A 826 -18.74 6.00 27.15
N LEU A 827 -18.28 6.16 25.90
CA LEU A 827 -17.55 7.34 25.42
C LEU A 827 -18.40 8.30 24.58
N ARG A 828 -19.68 8.01 24.38
CA ARG A 828 -20.56 8.87 23.58
C ARG A 828 -20.81 10.25 24.17
N TYR A 829 -20.61 10.39 25.49
CA TYR A 829 -20.67 11.70 26.14
C TYR A 829 -19.49 12.60 25.75
N PHE A 830 -18.39 12.00 25.27
CA PHE A 830 -17.14 12.67 24.97
C PHE A 830 -16.85 12.74 23.46
N ALA A 831 -17.32 11.77 22.66
CA ALA A 831 -17.01 11.71 21.24
C ALA A 831 -18.20 11.29 20.37
N GLY A 832 -18.28 11.85 19.14
CA GLY A 832 -19.27 11.54 18.12
C GLY A 832 -18.64 11.16 16.78
N ASP A 833 -19.12 10.08 16.12
CA ASP A 833 -18.72 9.73 14.74
C ASP A 833 -19.50 10.58 13.74
N VAL A 834 -18.80 11.48 13.06
CA VAL A 834 -19.32 12.37 12.03
C VAL A 834 -18.87 12.00 10.61
N THR A 835 -18.32 10.80 10.42
CA THR A 835 -17.90 10.28 9.09
C THR A 835 -19.05 10.27 8.09
N GLY A 836 -20.29 10.15 8.56
CA GLY A 836 -21.50 10.20 7.73
C GLY A 836 -21.95 11.59 7.28
N VAL A 837 -21.45 12.66 7.90
CA VAL A 837 -21.78 14.05 7.54
C VAL A 837 -21.06 14.41 6.24
N GLN A 838 -21.81 14.76 5.20
CA GLN A 838 -21.26 15.02 3.86
C GLN A 838 -20.60 16.39 3.77
N ASP A 839 -21.16 17.39 4.43
CA ASP A 839 -20.65 18.75 4.41
C ASP A 839 -19.57 18.99 5.46
N LEU A 840 -18.33 19.07 4.99
CA LEU A 840 -17.18 19.36 5.84
C LEU A 840 -17.18 20.81 6.36
N THR A 841 -17.74 21.74 5.61
CA THR A 841 -17.83 23.15 5.97
C THR A 841 -18.64 23.34 7.26
N THR A 842 -19.78 22.64 7.40
CA THR A 842 -20.60 22.65 8.63
C THR A 842 -19.83 22.09 9.83
N LEU A 843 -19.03 21.01 9.63
CA LEU A 843 -18.20 20.45 10.71
C LEU A 843 -17.10 21.44 11.17
N MET A 844 -16.44 22.11 10.22
CA MET A 844 -15.42 23.09 10.53
C MET A 844 -16.00 24.31 11.27
N LEU A 845 -17.17 24.80 10.86
CA LEU A 845 -17.86 25.90 11.55
C LEU A 845 -18.27 25.52 12.97
N ALA A 846 -18.70 24.29 13.21
CA ALA A 846 -19.10 23.79 14.53
C ALA A 846 -17.93 23.64 15.50
N SER A 847 -16.69 23.57 15.04
CA SER A 847 -15.50 23.16 15.80
C SER A 847 -14.67 24.35 16.25
N ASP A 848 -14.21 24.34 17.50
CA ASP A 848 -13.32 25.39 18.08
C ASP A 848 -11.86 25.16 17.71
N ALA A 849 -11.46 23.89 17.48
CA ALA A 849 -10.11 23.52 17.08
C ALA A 849 -10.11 22.34 16.10
N LEU A 850 -9.01 22.20 15.35
CA LEU A 850 -8.75 21.08 14.44
C LEU A 850 -7.57 20.26 14.97
N LEU A 851 -7.75 18.94 15.06
CA LEU A 851 -6.67 17.98 15.20
C LEU A 851 -6.58 17.17 13.91
N THR A 852 -5.44 17.25 13.23
CA THR A 852 -5.24 16.58 11.94
C THR A 852 -3.78 16.12 11.78
N ASP A 853 -3.38 15.74 10.56
CA ASP A 853 -2.02 15.32 10.23
C ASP A 853 -1.62 15.84 8.82
N PHE A 854 -1.51 14.97 7.83
CA PHE A 854 -1.18 15.32 6.43
C PHE A 854 -2.44 15.59 5.57
N SER A 855 -3.54 15.98 6.20
CA SER A 855 -4.82 16.19 5.52
C SER A 855 -4.95 17.62 4.97
N SER A 856 -5.48 17.74 3.75
CA SER A 856 -5.75 19.04 3.13
C SER A 856 -6.79 19.90 3.86
N VAL A 857 -7.51 19.33 4.83
CA VAL A 857 -8.49 20.07 5.65
C VAL A 857 -7.85 21.25 6.42
N MET A 858 -6.55 21.17 6.71
CA MET A 858 -5.80 22.24 7.38
C MET A 858 -5.86 23.58 6.63
N PHE A 859 -5.86 23.55 5.30
CA PHE A 859 -5.90 24.78 4.50
C PHE A 859 -7.27 25.46 4.55
N ASP A 860 -8.32 24.67 4.51
CA ASP A 860 -9.70 25.17 4.59
C ASP A 860 -10.00 25.68 6.02
N PHE A 861 -9.62 24.88 7.07
CA PHE A 861 -9.85 25.26 8.45
C PHE A 861 -9.07 26.53 8.86
N ALA A 862 -7.90 26.75 8.28
CA ALA A 862 -7.09 27.95 8.52
C ALA A 862 -7.81 29.25 8.21
N LEU A 863 -8.83 29.26 7.35
CA LEU A 863 -9.64 30.43 7.03
C LEU A 863 -10.47 30.93 8.22
N LEU A 864 -10.77 30.06 9.18
CA LEU A 864 -11.49 30.39 10.40
C LEU A 864 -10.61 31.08 11.46
N ARG A 865 -9.30 31.06 11.30
CA ARG A 865 -8.34 31.60 12.26
C ARG A 865 -8.46 30.96 13.66
N ARG A 866 -8.89 29.69 13.72
CA ARG A 866 -9.01 28.90 14.95
C ARG A 866 -7.78 28.02 15.16
N PRO A 867 -7.48 27.58 16.40
CA PRO A 867 -6.34 26.73 16.71
C PRO A 867 -6.31 25.42 15.90
N MET A 868 -5.10 25.01 15.50
CA MET A 868 -4.84 23.73 14.85
C MET A 868 -3.73 22.98 15.58
N LEU A 869 -3.90 21.67 15.75
CA LEU A 869 -2.91 20.72 16.27
C LEU A 869 -2.67 19.64 15.24
N PHE A 870 -1.46 19.11 15.19
CA PHE A 870 -1.07 18.11 14.21
C PHE A 870 -0.56 16.86 14.93
N TYR A 871 -1.30 15.75 14.80
CA TYR A 871 -0.92 14.47 15.37
C TYR A 871 -0.30 13.58 14.29
N ALA A 872 1.01 13.48 14.27
CA ALA A 872 1.77 12.79 13.25
C ALA A 872 2.79 11.79 13.85
N PRO A 873 2.33 10.70 14.52
CA PRO A 873 3.23 9.69 15.10
C PRO A 873 4.07 8.96 14.05
N ASP A 874 3.66 9.00 12.80
CA ASP A 874 4.33 8.44 11.64
C ASP A 874 4.96 9.52 10.71
N LEU A 875 5.36 10.65 11.28
CA LEU A 875 5.97 11.78 10.55
C LEU A 875 7.15 11.32 9.68
N ASP A 876 8.06 10.53 10.24
CA ASP A 876 9.22 10.00 9.54
C ASP A 876 8.84 9.17 8.31
N TYR A 877 7.74 8.42 8.40
CA TYR A 877 7.24 7.63 7.28
C TYR A 877 6.78 8.53 6.14
N TYR A 878 5.98 9.55 6.43
CA TYR A 878 5.47 10.48 5.41
C TYR A 878 6.52 11.45 4.87
N THR A 879 7.56 11.73 5.64
CA THR A 879 8.67 12.55 5.20
C THR A 879 9.65 11.76 4.34
N ASN A 880 9.91 10.47 4.69
CA ASN A 880 11.05 9.74 4.16
C ASN A 880 10.68 8.48 3.34
N VAL A 881 9.43 8.00 3.35
CA VAL A 881 9.10 6.69 2.74
C VAL A 881 8.09 6.74 1.59
N ASP A 882 6.85 7.28 1.75
CA ASP A 882 5.84 7.47 0.67
C ASP A 882 4.43 7.77 1.25
N PRO A 883 3.60 8.59 0.61
CA PRO A 883 3.93 9.51 -0.47
C PRO A 883 4.63 10.76 0.08
N LEU A 884 5.74 11.11 -0.54
CA LEU A 884 6.48 12.32 -0.18
C LEU A 884 5.54 13.53 -0.19
N THR A 885 5.62 14.35 0.83
CA THR A 885 4.88 15.61 0.90
C THR A 885 5.58 16.68 0.07
N TYR A 886 4.87 17.75 -0.26
CA TYR A 886 5.45 18.93 -0.94
C TYR A 886 6.25 19.84 -0.01
N PHE A 887 6.13 19.62 1.31
CA PHE A 887 6.84 20.36 2.36
C PHE A 887 6.96 19.50 3.63
N ASN A 888 7.92 19.84 4.47
CA ASN A 888 8.06 19.24 5.79
C ASN A 888 7.00 19.84 6.73
N LEU A 889 6.17 19.02 7.35
CA LEU A 889 5.03 19.44 8.15
C LEU A 889 5.43 20.39 9.31
N PRO A 890 6.41 20.05 10.18
CA PRO A 890 6.79 20.91 11.31
C PRO A 890 7.29 22.30 10.92
N ASP A 891 7.82 22.47 9.71
CA ASP A 891 8.39 23.76 9.26
C ASP A 891 7.32 24.75 8.83
N ILE A 892 6.13 24.27 8.46
CA ILE A 892 5.13 25.06 7.74
C ILE A 892 3.85 25.27 8.53
N VAL A 893 3.37 24.23 9.24
CA VAL A 893 2.05 24.31 9.85
C VAL A 893 1.95 25.29 11.01
N PRO A 894 0.78 25.95 11.18
CA PRO A 894 0.59 27.00 12.18
C PRO A 894 0.05 26.44 13.50
N GLY A 895 0.66 25.39 13.99
CA GLY A 895 0.30 24.76 15.26
C GLY A 895 1.32 23.69 15.66
N PRO A 896 1.26 23.22 16.91
CA PRO A 896 2.19 22.20 17.41
C PRO A 896 2.01 20.87 16.67
N VAL A 897 3.13 20.19 16.39
CA VAL A 897 3.17 18.84 15.82
C VAL A 897 3.54 17.86 16.92
N ALA A 898 2.62 16.96 17.23
CA ALA A 898 2.73 15.96 18.28
C ALA A 898 3.02 14.57 17.67
N GLY A 899 4.02 13.88 18.20
CA GLY A 899 4.34 12.49 17.88
C GLY A 899 3.64 11.48 18.79
N THR A 900 3.20 11.93 19.96
CA THR A 900 2.55 11.11 20.98
C THR A 900 1.21 11.71 21.44
N GLN A 901 0.37 10.89 22.06
CA GLN A 901 -0.90 11.35 22.62
C GLN A 901 -0.71 12.29 23.82
N ASP A 902 0.29 12.06 24.65
CA ASP A 902 0.61 12.92 25.79
C ASP A 902 0.97 14.34 25.32
N GLU A 903 1.68 14.45 24.19
CA GLU A 903 1.95 15.76 23.56
C GLU A 903 0.68 16.43 23.03
N VAL A 904 -0.30 15.65 22.52
CA VAL A 904 -1.61 16.18 22.11
C VAL A 904 -2.36 16.72 23.33
N ILE A 905 -2.39 15.99 24.45
CA ILE A 905 -3.04 16.42 25.70
C ILE A 905 -2.40 17.71 26.21
N ALA A 906 -1.07 17.74 26.31
CA ALA A 906 -0.33 18.93 26.74
C ALA A 906 -0.55 20.15 25.81
N ALA A 907 -0.72 19.91 24.51
CA ALA A 907 -1.03 20.98 23.56
C ALA A 907 -2.47 21.47 23.67
N LEU A 908 -3.44 20.60 24.02
CA LEU A 908 -4.83 21.01 24.30
C LEU A 908 -4.93 21.86 25.57
N ASP A 909 -4.18 21.51 26.63
CA ASP A 909 -4.14 22.29 27.89
C ASP A 909 -3.59 23.71 27.67
N ARG A 910 -2.73 23.93 26.71
CA ARG A 910 -2.11 25.24 26.37
C ARG A 910 -2.57 25.78 25.03
N LEU A 911 -3.76 25.39 24.56
CA LEU A 911 -4.18 25.62 23.16
C LEU A 911 -4.21 27.11 22.79
N ASP A 912 -4.81 27.94 23.64
CA ASP A 912 -4.98 29.39 23.38
C ASP A 912 -3.64 30.14 23.42
N GLU A 913 -2.75 29.77 24.35
CA GLU A 913 -1.38 30.33 24.45
C GLU A 913 -0.55 29.93 23.23
N GLY A 914 -0.54 28.62 22.88
CA GLY A 914 0.19 28.08 21.73
C GLY A 914 -0.30 28.66 20.40
N HIS A 915 -1.62 28.92 20.27
CA HIS A 915 -2.17 29.58 19.11
C HIS A 915 -1.69 31.03 18.97
N ALA A 916 -1.67 31.77 20.10
CA ALA A 916 -1.17 33.15 20.10
C ALA A 916 0.33 33.22 19.76
N GLU A 917 1.15 32.30 20.29
CA GLU A 917 2.57 32.20 19.95
C GLU A 917 2.82 31.91 18.47
N MET A 918 1.91 31.21 17.79
CA MET A 918 1.98 30.84 16.37
C MET A 918 1.33 31.86 15.41
N ALA A 919 0.82 33.00 15.89
CA ALA A 919 0.02 33.94 15.09
C ALA A 919 0.73 34.40 13.79
N ALA A 920 2.02 34.78 13.86
CA ALA A 920 2.77 35.20 12.69
C ALA A 920 2.92 34.07 11.66
N ARG A 921 3.18 32.84 12.13
CA ARG A 921 3.28 31.64 11.29
C ARG A 921 1.94 31.27 10.66
N TYR A 922 0.86 31.55 11.39
CA TYR A 922 -0.51 31.35 10.90
C TYR A 922 -0.81 32.33 9.75
N ASP A 923 -0.39 33.57 9.85
CA ASP A 923 -0.52 34.57 8.78
C ASP A 923 0.26 34.17 7.54
N ASP A 924 1.52 33.75 7.70
CA ASP A 924 2.36 33.25 6.62
C ASP A 924 1.73 32.00 5.94
N PHE A 925 1.15 31.10 6.73
CA PHE A 925 0.49 29.90 6.23
C PHE A 925 -0.71 30.26 5.34
N VAL A 926 -1.60 31.14 5.80
CA VAL A 926 -2.78 31.56 5.02
C VAL A 926 -2.35 32.34 3.79
N ALA A 927 -1.38 33.28 3.91
CA ALA A 927 -0.87 34.04 2.79
C ALA A 927 -0.22 33.16 1.71
N ARG A 928 0.40 32.03 2.10
CA ARG A 928 1.05 31.11 1.18
C ARG A 928 0.09 30.15 0.47
N PHE A 929 -0.90 29.61 1.20
CA PHE A 929 -1.72 28.50 0.72
C PHE A 929 -3.14 28.89 0.30
N SER A 930 -3.65 30.03 0.79
CA SER A 930 -5.03 30.45 0.59
C SER A 930 -5.16 31.98 0.34
N PRO A 931 -4.24 32.59 -0.47
CA PRO A 931 -4.23 34.06 -0.64
C PRO A 931 -5.41 34.61 -1.45
N LEU A 932 -6.14 33.76 -2.17
CA LEU A 932 -7.25 34.14 -3.04
C LEU A 932 -8.63 33.91 -2.42
N GLU A 933 -8.69 33.54 -1.14
CA GLU A 933 -9.92 33.22 -0.43
C GLU A 933 -10.58 34.49 0.14
N ASP A 934 -11.41 35.12 -0.70
CA ASP A 934 -12.10 36.38 -0.38
C ASP A 934 -13.60 36.21 -0.12
N GLY A 935 -14.11 34.96 -0.04
CA GLY A 935 -15.54 34.66 0.16
C GLY A 935 -16.43 34.85 -1.08
N ARG A 936 -15.83 35.03 -2.28
CA ARG A 936 -16.51 35.25 -3.57
C ARG A 936 -16.09 34.28 -4.65
N ALA A 937 -15.36 33.22 -4.31
CA ALA A 937 -14.86 32.25 -5.28
C ALA A 937 -15.97 31.62 -6.13
N THR A 938 -17.13 31.31 -5.53
CA THR A 938 -18.31 30.77 -6.24
C THR A 938 -18.78 31.73 -7.34
N ALA A 939 -19.00 33.01 -6.99
CA ALA A 939 -19.45 34.02 -7.93
C ALA A 939 -18.42 34.23 -9.06
N ALA A 940 -17.12 34.29 -8.70
CA ALA A 940 -16.04 34.45 -9.68
C ALA A 940 -15.98 33.28 -10.69
N VAL A 941 -16.14 32.02 -10.23
CA VAL A 941 -16.24 30.85 -11.11
C VAL A 941 -17.47 30.93 -12.00
N ILE A 942 -18.63 31.35 -11.49
CA ILE A 942 -19.86 31.49 -12.23
C ILE A 942 -19.71 32.56 -13.31
N ASP A 943 -19.18 33.72 -12.98
CA ASP A 943 -18.92 34.81 -13.93
C ASP A 943 -17.97 34.39 -15.06
N ALA A 944 -16.91 33.67 -14.72
CA ALA A 944 -15.95 33.19 -15.71
C ALA A 944 -16.53 32.12 -16.66
N VAL A 945 -17.45 31.26 -16.18
CA VAL A 945 -17.95 30.12 -16.95
C VAL A 945 -19.26 30.46 -17.70
N TRP A 946 -20.18 31.20 -17.08
CA TRP A 946 -21.52 31.46 -17.60
C TRP A 946 -21.78 32.94 -17.92
N GLY A 947 -20.82 33.87 -17.65
CA GLY A 947 -20.98 35.30 -17.85
C GLY A 947 -21.83 35.96 -16.77
N ARG A 948 -21.69 37.27 -16.59
CA ARG A 948 -22.47 38.04 -15.61
C ARG A 948 -23.93 38.09 -15.98
N SER A 949 -24.81 37.90 -15.01
CA SER A 949 -26.26 38.17 -15.09
C SER A 949 -26.47 39.68 -14.90
N GLY A 950 -26.45 40.49 -15.98
CA GLY A 950 -26.95 41.88 -16.06
C GLY A 950 -26.15 42.91 -15.27
N ALA A 951 -25.46 43.79 -16.02
CA ALA A 951 -25.01 45.15 -15.70
C ALA A 951 -24.53 45.47 -14.27
N ASP A 952 -23.21 45.34 -14.04
CA ASP A 952 -22.42 46.35 -13.34
C ASP A 952 -20.98 46.29 -13.83
N GLU A 953 -20.56 47.30 -14.57
CA GLU A 953 -19.17 47.50 -15.00
C GLU A 953 -18.39 48.17 -13.86
N GLY A 954 -17.63 47.41 -13.11
CA GLY A 954 -16.71 48.01 -12.15
C GLY A 954 -16.28 47.10 -10.99
N THR A 955 -15.45 46.14 -11.26
CA THR A 955 -14.34 45.63 -10.42
C THR A 955 -13.70 44.48 -11.18
N GLY A 956 -12.36 44.40 -11.21
CA GLY A 956 -11.58 43.58 -12.12
C GLY A 956 -12.09 42.15 -12.28
N ALA A 957 -12.34 41.78 -13.52
CA ALA A 957 -12.71 40.41 -13.88
C ALA A 957 -11.62 39.42 -13.43
N PRO A 958 -11.97 38.21 -12.94
CA PRO A 958 -10.99 37.18 -12.66
C PRO A 958 -10.24 36.88 -13.95
N VAL A 959 -8.93 37.04 -13.94
CA VAL A 959 -8.08 36.83 -15.11
C VAL A 959 -7.95 35.33 -15.31
N ALA A 960 -8.57 34.82 -16.38
CA ALA A 960 -8.19 33.50 -16.89
C ALA A 960 -6.77 33.62 -17.45
N VAL A 961 -5.78 33.20 -16.71
CA VAL A 961 -4.39 33.19 -17.16
C VAL A 961 -4.22 31.99 -18.09
N ARG A 962 -4.11 32.24 -19.38
CA ARG A 962 -3.69 31.24 -20.34
C ARG A 962 -2.22 30.93 -20.08
N LEU A 963 -1.90 29.70 -19.69
CA LEU A 963 -0.51 29.27 -19.54
C LEU A 963 0.19 29.40 -20.90
N PRO A 964 1.42 29.94 -20.97
CA PRO A 964 2.18 30.00 -22.21
C PRO A 964 2.33 28.57 -22.75
N ASP A 965 2.10 28.43 -24.07
CA ASP A 965 2.25 27.15 -24.76
C ASP A 965 3.60 26.55 -24.41
N SER A 966 3.60 25.46 -23.65
CA SER A 966 4.80 24.64 -23.50
C SER A 966 5.20 24.20 -24.92
N PRO A 967 6.48 24.27 -25.33
CA PRO A 967 6.90 23.82 -26.65
C PRO A 967 6.39 22.39 -26.85
N ALA A 968 5.54 22.22 -27.84
CA ALA A 968 5.01 20.94 -28.23
C ALA A 968 6.19 19.98 -28.45
N PRO A 969 6.18 18.77 -27.89
CA PRO A 969 7.17 17.78 -28.27
C PRO A 969 7.07 17.58 -29.77
N GLU A 970 8.16 17.80 -30.49
CA GLU A 970 8.25 17.62 -31.94
C GLU A 970 7.59 16.28 -32.30
N ALA A 971 6.53 16.35 -33.06
CA ALA A 971 5.86 15.16 -33.58
C ALA A 971 6.85 14.41 -34.47
N PRO A 972 7.06 13.10 -34.29
CA PRO A 972 7.90 12.34 -35.21
C PRO A 972 7.32 12.47 -36.61
N ALA A 973 8.19 12.88 -37.55
CA ALA A 973 7.84 13.11 -38.95
C ALA A 973 6.94 12.01 -39.49
N SER A 974 5.79 12.39 -40.01
CA SER A 974 4.82 11.54 -40.67
C SER A 974 5.44 10.88 -41.91
N ARG A 975 5.66 9.57 -41.87
CA ARG A 975 5.90 8.79 -43.08
C ARG A 975 4.63 8.75 -43.93
N PRO A 976 4.74 8.88 -45.26
CA PRO A 976 3.58 8.93 -46.15
C PRO A 976 2.76 7.63 -46.07
N ALA A 977 1.45 7.79 -46.01
CA ALA A 977 0.48 6.71 -46.02
C ALA A 977 0.59 5.86 -47.27
N GLN A 978 1.01 4.59 -47.15
CA GLN A 978 0.74 3.60 -48.16
C GLN A 978 -0.72 3.12 -48.03
N THR A 979 -1.51 3.48 -49.02
CA THR A 979 -2.84 2.96 -49.26
C THR A 979 -2.82 1.50 -49.60
N THR A 980 -3.19 0.60 -48.67
CA THR A 980 -3.66 -0.74 -49.03
C THR A 980 -5.05 -0.96 -48.40
N GLY A 981 -6.02 -0.94 -49.29
CA GLY A 981 -7.40 -1.32 -48.96
C GLY A 981 -7.48 -2.81 -48.58
N GLY A 982 -8.05 -3.06 -47.41
CA GLY A 982 -8.33 -4.44 -46.97
C GLY A 982 -9.41 -4.43 -45.87
N ARG A 983 -10.58 -4.86 -46.26
CA ARG A 983 -11.85 -4.89 -45.52
C ARG A 983 -11.79 -5.59 -44.15
N PRO A 984 -12.44 -5.07 -43.11
CA PRO A 984 -12.56 -5.72 -41.79
C PRO A 984 -13.70 -6.73 -41.68
N ALA A 985 -14.17 -7.33 -42.77
CA ALA A 985 -15.35 -8.23 -42.79
C ALA A 985 -15.03 -9.73 -42.49
N ARG A 986 -13.76 -10.15 -42.34
CA ARG A 986 -13.42 -11.57 -42.26
C ARG A 986 -13.22 -12.10 -40.83
N VAL A 987 -13.03 -11.25 -39.83
CA VAL A 987 -12.80 -11.71 -38.44
C VAL A 987 -14.11 -12.06 -37.73
N MET A 988 -15.21 -11.39 -38.08
CA MET A 988 -16.52 -11.67 -37.47
C MET A 988 -17.18 -12.98 -37.93
N ARG A 989 -16.83 -13.50 -39.11
CA ARG A 989 -17.38 -14.77 -39.61
C ARG A 989 -16.72 -16.03 -39.03
N LYS A 990 -15.50 -15.91 -38.48
CA LYS A 990 -14.80 -17.06 -37.89
C LYS A 990 -15.27 -17.35 -36.46
N THR A 991 -15.67 -16.31 -35.71
CA THR A 991 -16.19 -16.43 -34.35
C THR A 991 -17.62 -16.97 -34.32
N VAL A 992 -18.45 -16.59 -35.29
CA VAL A 992 -19.84 -17.08 -35.41
C VAL A 992 -19.86 -18.55 -35.89
N ARG A 993 -18.89 -19.00 -36.68
CA ARG A 993 -18.81 -20.40 -37.12
C ARG A 993 -18.30 -21.34 -36.04
N GLN A 994 -17.49 -20.85 -35.08
CA GLN A 994 -17.05 -21.64 -33.90
C GLN A 994 -18.15 -21.76 -32.85
N LEU A 995 -19.08 -20.81 -32.75
CA LEU A 995 -20.21 -20.87 -31.84
C LEU A 995 -21.38 -21.73 -32.36
N ARG A 996 -21.50 -21.94 -33.68
CA ARG A 996 -22.50 -22.86 -34.25
C ARG A 996 -22.10 -24.35 -34.14
N GLY A 997 -20.82 -24.68 -34.00
CA GLY A 997 -20.33 -26.03 -33.79
C GLY A 997 -20.45 -26.58 -32.37
N LEU A 998 -20.86 -25.72 -31.37
CA LEU A 998 -20.99 -26.06 -29.97
C LEU A 998 -22.45 -26.19 -29.48
N LEU A 999 -23.44 -26.04 -30.39
CA LEU A 999 -24.87 -26.05 -30.09
C LEU A 999 -25.69 -26.95 -31.04
N SER A 1000 -25.16 -28.09 -31.46
CA SER A 1000 -25.96 -29.16 -32.07
C SER A 1000 -25.71 -30.48 -31.33
N PRO A 1001 -26.78 -31.30 -31.14
CA PRO A 1001 -26.98 -32.25 -30.04
C PRO A 1001 -26.00 -33.38 -29.94
#